data_e86c26c238f2677fdf6181ec1832eae6
#
_entry.id   e86c26c238f2677fdf6181ec1832eae6
#
_cell.length_a   1.000
_cell.length_b   1.000
_cell.length_c   1.000
_cell.angle_alpha   90.00
_cell.angle_beta   90.00
_cell.angle_gamma   90.00
#
_symmetry.space_group_name_H-M   'P 1'
#
loop_
_entity.id
_entity.type
_entity.pdbx_description
1 polymer ?
#
loop_
_entity_poly.entity_id
_entity_poly.type
_entity_poly.pdbx_seq_one_letter_code
_entity_poly.pdbx_strand_id
1 'polypeptide(L)'
;MPTDTFEQLLDRAASWYGIDDGFWDIFGNHHTTSVAAKQSILRALGVAVDSAEDLQRSLASLARHEWERLLPPAVVATAGAPVELVVNVAAESLGERARFTIARETGEISEYELNLWDLPHVGSAGLNGSTWVQKQAVLPLELPLGYHEITLKVGASSARTRYIVTPDRAWTDPNLGRGGRAAGIAVSLYGVRSERNWGCGDFRDLGEVIDWVAQELGASFVALNPLHAIHNRRPFNTSPYLPNSIFYQNYLYLDIEGMEDFANCRRAVALRASNDISNEIEVLRATPFVEYERVSALKMRFLKLAFVQFLREWRTGSPRARAFDSFREREGDLLEKFATYCALDEHLHRRNPDLWVWTDWPAHYQDPCSAETVEFRRRHWRSVVFYEYLQWQLDLQLGRAQQHARNRRLSIGLYHDLALATDRFGSDLWAHRPFYVAGCRVGSPPDDFSPKGQDWAFPPPNAAAHREDGYRLFAESIRKNCRHGGALRIDHVMRLFRLFWIPDGVDAAQGAYVRERSQDFVRILALESVRNQVIVVGEDLGTVEPSIRETLARFGILSYRLFYFEKNERGEFRRSDEYPLQALVSSTTHDLPTLAGFWVGADIEARRGANIIDDATRREQFEHREREKQKMLDVLFQLHLLPESLPRVAGAYLELTGELHNAIVGFLAMTPSQLLAINQEDLTKEPHQQNLPGSTWQYPNWGRKMRFTIEQLCGDPETRGYTVMFRDWIERSGRKNQRY
;
A
#
# COMPACT_ATOMS: atom_id res chain seq x y z
N MET A 1 47.60 -1.06 15.61
CA MET A 1 46.26 -0.84 16.20
C MET A 1 45.68 -2.22 16.51
N PRO A 2 44.95 -2.44 17.61
CA PRO A 2 44.28 -3.72 17.82
C PRO A 2 43.39 -3.97 16.61
N THR A 3 43.48 -5.14 16.03
CA THR A 3 42.61 -5.58 14.94
C THR A 3 41.20 -5.74 15.50
N ASP A 4 40.21 -5.11 14.88
CA ASP A 4 38.80 -5.25 15.25
C ASP A 4 38.43 -6.75 15.33
N THR A 5 37.65 -7.14 16.33
CA THR A 5 37.14 -8.51 16.45
C THR A 5 36.09 -8.79 15.36
N PHE A 6 35.81 -10.07 15.13
CA PHE A 6 34.74 -10.47 14.19
C PHE A 6 33.39 -9.80 14.52
N GLU A 7 33.02 -9.77 15.80
CA GLU A 7 31.76 -9.16 16.25
C GLU A 7 31.74 -7.65 16.01
N GLN A 8 32.83 -6.94 16.28
CA GLN A 8 32.92 -5.51 16.00
C GLN A 8 32.80 -5.19 14.49
N LEU A 9 33.39 -6.01 13.63
CA LEU A 9 33.26 -5.86 12.18
C LEU A 9 31.85 -6.18 11.71
N LEU A 10 31.22 -7.20 12.30
CA LEU A 10 29.84 -7.58 12.02
C LEU A 10 28.86 -6.46 12.42
N ASP A 11 29.02 -5.87 13.59
CA ASP A 11 28.18 -4.78 14.08
C ASP A 11 28.34 -3.53 13.20
N ARG A 12 29.57 -3.22 12.75
CA ARG A 12 29.80 -2.13 11.79
C ARG A 12 29.11 -2.40 10.46
N ALA A 13 29.19 -3.61 9.93
CA ALA A 13 28.50 -3.99 8.70
C ALA A 13 26.97 -3.96 8.89
N ALA A 14 26.45 -4.47 10.01
CA ALA A 14 25.04 -4.41 10.35
C ALA A 14 24.53 -2.96 10.43
N SER A 15 25.25 -2.09 11.13
CA SER A 15 24.92 -0.66 11.23
C SER A 15 24.93 0.04 9.87
N TRP A 16 25.87 -0.29 8.98
CA TRP A 16 25.93 0.27 7.63
C TRP A 16 24.68 -0.05 6.81
N TYR A 17 24.16 -1.27 6.94
CA TYR A 17 22.96 -1.72 6.25
C TYR A 17 21.66 -1.42 7.02
N GLY A 18 21.75 -0.69 8.15
CA GLY A 18 20.59 -0.29 8.94
C GLY A 18 19.99 -1.40 9.80
N ILE A 19 20.70 -2.51 10.04
CA ILE A 19 20.23 -3.57 10.93
C ILE A 19 20.34 -3.08 12.37
N ASP A 20 19.22 -3.03 13.10
CA ASP A 20 19.17 -2.58 14.49
C ASP A 20 19.83 -3.62 15.41
N ASP A 21 20.55 -3.14 16.43
CA ASP A 21 21.19 -3.99 17.44
C ASP A 21 20.17 -4.69 18.37
N GLY A 22 18.93 -4.21 18.38
CA GLY A 22 17.83 -4.76 19.15
C GLY A 22 16.60 -3.90 19.08
N PHE A 23 15.53 -4.35 19.75
CA PHE A 23 14.26 -3.64 19.83
C PHE A 23 13.57 -3.89 21.16
N TRP A 24 12.65 -3.01 21.53
CA TRP A 24 11.78 -3.18 22.68
C TRP A 24 10.44 -3.75 22.22
N ASP A 25 9.97 -4.81 22.89
CA ASP A 25 8.64 -5.33 22.66
C ASP A 25 7.56 -4.52 23.39
N ILE A 26 6.30 -4.87 23.16
CA ILE A 26 5.14 -4.20 23.79
C ILE A 26 5.08 -4.38 25.30
N PHE A 27 5.81 -5.37 25.87
CA PHE A 27 5.89 -5.64 27.29
C PHE A 27 7.01 -4.86 27.98
N GLY A 28 7.83 -4.12 27.21
CA GLY A 28 8.98 -3.39 27.71
C GLY A 28 10.23 -4.26 27.89
N ASN A 29 10.30 -5.45 27.25
CA ASN A 29 11.49 -6.27 27.22
C ASN A 29 12.38 -5.88 26.05
N HIS A 30 13.68 -5.81 26.28
CA HIS A 30 14.66 -5.58 25.22
C HIS A 30 15.12 -6.88 24.60
N HIS A 31 15.00 -6.99 23.28
CA HIS A 31 15.46 -8.12 22.48
C HIS A 31 16.70 -7.71 21.68
N THR A 32 17.85 -8.34 21.94
CA THR A 32 19.08 -8.08 21.19
C THR A 32 19.08 -8.88 19.89
N THR A 33 19.45 -8.24 18.79
CA THR A 33 19.61 -8.91 17.50
C THR A 33 20.79 -9.89 17.56
N SER A 34 20.53 -11.16 17.30
CA SER A 34 21.55 -12.20 17.37
C SER A 34 22.60 -12.07 16.27
N VAL A 35 23.83 -12.56 16.55
CA VAL A 35 24.90 -12.66 15.55
C VAL A 35 24.42 -13.45 14.30
N ALA A 36 23.69 -14.53 14.50
CA ALA A 36 23.15 -15.35 13.42
C ALA A 36 22.15 -14.59 12.54
N ALA A 37 21.28 -13.78 13.14
CA ALA A 37 20.34 -12.91 12.40
C ALA A 37 21.10 -11.87 11.58
N LYS A 38 22.07 -11.15 12.19
CA LYS A 38 22.91 -10.16 11.48
C LYS A 38 23.63 -10.80 10.28
N GLN A 39 24.26 -11.97 10.48
CA GLN A 39 24.95 -12.69 9.41
C GLN A 39 23.99 -13.11 8.28
N SER A 40 22.82 -13.65 8.62
CA SER A 40 21.86 -14.13 7.62
C SER A 40 21.28 -12.99 6.79
N ILE A 41 20.94 -11.86 7.41
CA ILE A 41 20.45 -10.68 6.71
C ILE A 41 21.55 -10.09 5.81
N LEU A 42 22.78 -9.96 6.31
CA LEU A 42 23.90 -9.46 5.52
C LEU A 42 24.23 -10.36 4.32
N ARG A 43 24.17 -11.71 4.48
CA ARG A 43 24.30 -12.64 3.35
C ARG A 43 23.19 -12.43 2.31
N ALA A 44 21.96 -12.26 2.75
CA ALA A 44 20.84 -11.97 1.85
C ALA A 44 21.04 -10.66 1.08
N LEU A 45 21.74 -9.68 1.66
CA LEU A 45 22.16 -8.43 1.02
C LEU A 45 23.43 -8.58 0.15
N GLY A 46 23.98 -9.78 0.03
CA GLY A 46 25.16 -10.06 -0.79
C GLY A 46 26.51 -9.75 -0.13
N VAL A 47 26.53 -9.57 1.20
CA VAL A 47 27.74 -9.28 1.97
C VAL A 47 28.42 -10.60 2.39
N ALA A 48 29.71 -10.74 2.14
CA ALA A 48 30.50 -11.86 2.65
C ALA A 48 30.75 -11.65 4.17
N VAL A 49 30.32 -12.62 4.98
CA VAL A 49 30.28 -12.51 6.45
C VAL A 49 30.82 -13.77 7.18
N ASP A 50 31.56 -14.63 6.48
CA ASP A 50 31.97 -15.91 7.05
C ASP A 50 33.23 -15.82 7.90
N SER A 51 34.03 -14.78 7.71
CA SER A 51 35.23 -14.50 8.48
C SER A 51 35.43 -12.99 8.76
N ALA A 52 36.32 -12.66 9.69
CA ALA A 52 36.72 -11.27 9.93
C ALA A 52 37.34 -10.61 8.68
N GLU A 53 38.12 -11.39 7.91
CA GLU A 53 38.72 -10.94 6.66
C GLU A 53 37.67 -10.65 5.59
N ASP A 54 36.59 -11.44 5.50
CA ASP A 54 35.48 -11.20 4.59
C ASP A 54 34.74 -9.91 4.93
N LEU A 55 34.42 -9.71 6.20
CA LEU A 55 33.77 -8.48 6.69
C LEU A 55 34.65 -7.25 6.44
N GLN A 56 35.97 -7.37 6.72
CA GLN A 56 36.90 -6.26 6.48
C GLN A 56 37.00 -5.89 4.99
N ARG A 57 37.04 -6.90 4.11
CA ARG A 57 37.03 -6.69 2.65
C ARG A 57 35.71 -6.06 2.18
N SER A 58 34.59 -6.54 2.70
CA SER A 58 33.27 -6.03 2.35
C SER A 58 33.12 -4.55 2.77
N LEU A 59 33.50 -4.20 4.00
CA LEU A 59 33.47 -2.83 4.51
C LEU A 59 34.42 -1.91 3.71
N ALA A 60 35.62 -2.39 3.39
CA ALA A 60 36.56 -1.63 2.55
C ALA A 60 36.01 -1.40 1.13
N SER A 61 35.34 -2.40 0.56
CA SER A 61 34.70 -2.29 -0.75
C SER A 61 33.55 -1.27 -0.75
N LEU A 62 32.72 -1.28 0.31
CA LEU A 62 31.62 -0.31 0.47
C LEU A 62 32.15 1.12 0.60
N ALA A 63 33.14 1.34 1.47
CA ALA A 63 33.77 2.64 1.61
C ALA A 63 34.38 3.14 0.31
N ARG A 64 35.08 2.24 -0.42
CA ARG A 64 35.62 2.55 -1.74
C ARG A 64 34.53 2.97 -2.71
N HIS A 65 33.47 2.20 -2.82
CA HIS A 65 32.37 2.45 -3.75
C HIS A 65 31.71 3.83 -3.47
N GLU A 66 31.58 4.24 -2.21
CA GLU A 66 31.03 5.55 -1.86
C GLU A 66 31.99 6.70 -2.24
N TRP A 67 33.29 6.55 -1.96
CA TRP A 67 34.26 7.60 -2.21
C TRP A 67 34.68 7.73 -3.69
N GLU A 68 34.77 6.63 -4.43
CA GLU A 68 35.12 6.63 -5.86
C GLU A 68 33.96 7.12 -6.75
N ARG A 69 32.79 7.25 -6.20
CA ARG A 69 31.60 7.73 -6.91
C ARG A 69 31.57 9.26 -6.97
N LEU A 70 31.70 9.84 -8.15
CA LEU A 70 31.75 11.30 -8.39
C LEU A 70 30.53 12.04 -7.83
N LEU A 71 29.31 11.46 -7.96
CA LEU A 71 28.04 11.95 -7.40
C LEU A 71 27.24 10.82 -6.75
N PRO A 72 26.43 11.10 -5.71
CA PRO A 72 25.48 10.12 -5.21
C PRO A 72 24.43 9.79 -6.31
N PRO A 73 23.84 8.59 -6.33
CA PRO A 73 22.88 8.19 -7.37
C PRO A 73 21.58 9.00 -7.33
N ALA A 74 21.20 9.45 -6.14
CA ALA A 74 20.06 10.33 -5.92
C ALA A 74 20.31 11.32 -4.78
N VAL A 75 19.72 12.50 -4.92
CA VAL A 75 19.66 13.55 -3.89
C VAL A 75 18.20 13.97 -3.75
N VAL A 76 17.70 13.98 -2.51
CA VAL A 76 16.34 14.43 -2.18
C VAL A 76 16.45 15.73 -1.38
N ALA A 77 16.01 16.84 -1.97
CA ALA A 77 16.10 18.18 -1.41
C ALA A 77 14.70 18.79 -1.18
N THR A 78 14.62 19.78 -0.29
CA THR A 78 13.40 20.56 -0.08
C THR A 78 13.39 21.76 -1.03
N ALA A 79 12.24 22.13 -1.54
CA ALA A 79 12.07 23.31 -2.42
C ALA A 79 12.47 24.63 -1.72
N GLY A 80 12.84 25.63 -2.52
CA GLY A 80 13.21 26.95 -2.01
C GLY A 80 14.65 27.07 -1.52
N ALA A 81 15.49 26.05 -1.78
CA ALA A 81 16.93 26.08 -1.51
C ALA A 81 17.73 25.99 -2.83
N PRO A 82 18.94 26.56 -2.88
CA PRO A 82 19.85 26.35 -3.99
C PRO A 82 20.17 24.86 -4.18
N VAL A 83 20.59 24.47 -5.38
CA VAL A 83 21.03 23.12 -5.66
C VAL A 83 22.35 22.83 -4.96
N GLU A 84 22.33 21.91 -4.01
CA GLU A 84 23.52 21.49 -3.26
C GLU A 84 23.89 20.05 -3.59
N LEU A 85 25.18 19.80 -3.85
CA LEU A 85 25.72 18.50 -4.20
C LEU A 85 27.05 18.26 -3.50
N VAL A 86 27.24 17.06 -2.97
CA VAL A 86 28.56 16.59 -2.55
C VAL A 86 29.21 15.87 -3.74
N VAL A 87 30.40 16.35 -4.10
CA VAL A 87 31.19 15.83 -5.22
C VAL A 87 32.44 15.16 -4.66
N ASN A 88 32.67 13.89 -5.03
CA ASN A 88 33.87 13.16 -4.62
C ASN A 88 34.87 13.15 -5.78
N VAL A 89 36.09 13.58 -5.54
CA VAL A 89 37.13 13.57 -6.55
C VAL A 89 38.48 13.10 -5.96
N ALA A 90 39.32 12.52 -6.80
CA ALA A 90 40.71 12.30 -6.41
C ALA A 90 41.40 13.63 -6.20
N ALA A 91 42.29 13.72 -5.22
CA ALA A 91 43.00 14.97 -4.89
C ALA A 91 43.76 15.56 -6.09
N GLU A 92 44.24 14.72 -6.99
CA GLU A 92 44.93 15.12 -8.22
C GLU A 92 44.00 15.87 -9.19
N SER A 93 42.71 15.63 -9.14
CA SER A 93 41.68 16.27 -10.00
C SER A 93 41.16 17.61 -9.47
N LEU A 94 41.64 18.08 -8.32
CA LEU A 94 41.19 19.36 -7.71
C LEU A 94 41.47 20.57 -8.61
N GLY A 95 42.47 20.49 -9.48
CA GLY A 95 42.81 21.56 -10.45
C GLY A 95 41.89 21.62 -11.67
N GLU A 96 40.97 20.65 -11.82
CA GLU A 96 40.04 20.59 -12.95
C GLU A 96 38.78 21.40 -12.68
N ARG A 97 38.06 21.69 -13.78
CA ARG A 97 36.75 22.34 -13.71
C ARG A 97 35.65 21.33 -13.65
N ALA A 98 34.66 21.59 -12.80
CA ALA A 98 33.44 20.83 -12.68
C ALA A 98 32.33 21.47 -13.55
N ARG A 99 31.88 20.77 -14.59
CA ARG A 99 30.78 21.21 -15.44
C ARG A 99 29.51 20.46 -15.08
N PHE A 100 28.50 21.21 -14.64
CA PHE A 100 27.18 20.70 -14.27
C PHE A 100 26.20 21.00 -15.40
N THR A 101 25.52 19.98 -15.88
CA THR A 101 24.37 20.11 -16.80
C THR A 101 23.13 19.67 -16.05
N ILE A 102 22.17 20.57 -15.85
CA ILE A 102 20.91 20.33 -15.14
C ILE A 102 19.80 20.21 -16.15
N ALA A 103 19.20 19.04 -16.30
CA ALA A 103 18.00 18.82 -17.09
C ALA A 103 16.79 18.80 -16.16
N ARG A 104 15.93 19.81 -16.28
CA ARG A 104 14.67 19.86 -15.54
C ARG A 104 13.69 18.81 -16.07
N GLU A 105 12.75 18.38 -15.23
CA GLU A 105 11.67 17.46 -15.64
C GLU A 105 10.86 17.99 -16.84
N THR A 106 10.80 19.31 -17.01
CA THR A 106 10.16 19.98 -18.15
C THR A 106 10.96 19.91 -19.46
N GLY A 107 12.20 19.41 -19.43
CA GLY A 107 13.12 19.36 -20.55
C GLY A 107 14.03 20.60 -20.69
N GLU A 108 13.86 21.64 -19.87
CA GLU A 108 14.74 22.80 -19.85
C GLU A 108 16.14 22.40 -19.32
N ILE A 109 17.19 22.89 -19.96
CA ILE A 109 18.59 22.60 -19.62
C ILE A 109 19.28 23.87 -19.18
N SER A 110 20.06 23.79 -18.10
CA SER A 110 20.95 24.83 -17.60
C SER A 110 22.36 24.26 -17.39
N GLU A 111 23.37 25.08 -17.63
CA GLU A 111 24.78 24.66 -17.45
C GLU A 111 25.48 25.61 -16.49
N TYR A 112 26.34 25.05 -15.63
CA TYR A 112 27.19 25.76 -14.69
C TYR A 112 28.58 25.16 -14.71
N GLU A 113 29.59 26.02 -14.53
CA GLU A 113 30.97 25.59 -14.42
C GLU A 113 31.56 26.15 -13.12
N LEU A 114 32.14 25.30 -12.31
CA LEU A 114 32.78 25.66 -11.02
C LEU A 114 34.21 25.13 -11.00
N ASN A 115 35.10 25.84 -10.31
CA ASN A 115 36.41 25.35 -10.06
C ASN A 115 36.42 24.51 -8.76
N LEU A 116 36.78 23.24 -8.84
CA LEU A 116 36.76 22.31 -7.72
C LEU A 116 37.63 22.76 -6.56
N TRP A 117 38.75 23.48 -6.83
CA TRP A 117 39.65 24.00 -5.81
C TRP A 117 38.93 24.96 -4.89
N ASP A 118 38.09 25.83 -5.45
CA ASP A 118 37.42 26.91 -4.71
C ASP A 118 36.24 26.42 -3.88
N LEU A 119 35.74 25.18 -4.11
CA LEU A 119 34.59 24.64 -3.38
C LEU A 119 34.95 24.28 -1.94
N PRO A 120 34.01 24.46 -0.97
CA PRO A 120 34.22 24.06 0.42
C PRO A 120 34.58 22.58 0.53
N HIS A 121 35.59 22.31 1.39
CA HIS A 121 36.00 20.95 1.71
C HIS A 121 35.14 20.40 2.84
N VAL A 122 34.56 19.21 2.62
CA VAL A 122 33.63 18.52 3.57
C VAL A 122 34.21 17.23 4.14
N GLY A 123 35.18 16.62 3.49
CA GLY A 123 35.77 15.38 3.96
C GLY A 123 36.88 14.85 3.07
N SER A 124 37.69 13.92 3.60
CA SER A 124 38.73 13.22 2.85
C SER A 124 38.91 11.78 3.34
N ALA A 125 39.35 10.90 2.44
CA ALA A 125 39.73 9.53 2.76
C ALA A 125 40.94 9.09 1.96
N GLY A 126 41.80 8.28 2.58
CA GLY A 126 42.90 7.59 1.91
C GLY A 126 42.43 6.19 1.48
N LEU A 127 42.39 5.92 0.17
CA LEU A 127 41.98 4.65 -0.39
C LEU A 127 43.02 4.17 -1.41
N ASN A 128 43.57 2.98 -1.20
CA ASN A 128 44.53 2.34 -2.13
C ASN A 128 45.73 3.24 -2.55
N GLY A 129 46.22 4.08 -1.64
CA GLY A 129 47.35 4.98 -1.93
C GLY A 129 46.96 6.31 -2.60
N SER A 130 45.68 6.50 -2.94
CA SER A 130 45.15 7.79 -3.44
C SER A 130 44.37 8.50 -2.34
N THR A 131 44.42 9.82 -2.34
CA THR A 131 43.56 10.65 -1.46
C THR A 131 42.32 11.09 -2.20
N TRP A 132 41.16 10.76 -1.65
CA TRP A 132 39.86 11.23 -2.14
C TRP A 132 39.37 12.40 -1.30
N VAL A 133 38.73 13.36 -1.95
CA VAL A 133 38.26 14.60 -1.33
C VAL A 133 36.78 14.80 -1.67
N GLN A 134 36.00 15.18 -0.65
CA GLN A 134 34.62 15.61 -0.83
C GLN A 134 34.55 17.14 -0.86
N LYS A 135 33.94 17.67 -1.89
CA LYS A 135 33.67 19.08 -2.10
C LYS A 135 32.16 19.35 -2.13
N GLN A 136 31.72 20.44 -1.49
CA GLN A 136 30.34 20.87 -1.55
C GLN A 136 30.15 21.88 -2.69
N ALA A 137 29.42 21.49 -3.72
CA ALA A 137 29.03 22.38 -4.81
C ALA A 137 27.64 22.98 -4.51
N VAL A 138 27.56 24.31 -4.56
CA VAL A 138 26.30 25.07 -4.44
C VAL A 138 26.10 25.80 -5.77
N LEU A 139 25.04 25.43 -6.51
CA LEU A 139 24.70 26.10 -7.77
C LEU A 139 23.66 27.20 -7.49
N PRO A 140 23.84 28.41 -8.05
CA PRO A 140 22.91 29.54 -7.85
C PRO A 140 21.62 29.34 -8.66
N LEU A 141 20.92 28.26 -8.41
CA LEU A 141 19.73 27.83 -9.10
C LEU A 141 18.77 27.18 -8.10
N GLU A 142 17.53 27.62 -8.12
CA GLU A 142 16.42 26.93 -7.46
C GLU A 142 15.67 26.10 -8.50
N LEU A 143 15.36 24.85 -8.11
CA LEU A 143 14.59 23.94 -8.95
C LEU A 143 13.15 23.84 -8.43
N PRO A 144 12.14 23.76 -9.34
CA PRO A 144 10.76 23.52 -8.94
C PRO A 144 10.58 22.11 -8.37
N LEU A 145 9.43 21.88 -7.74
CA LEU A 145 9.03 20.53 -7.29
C LEU A 145 9.07 19.56 -8.47
N GLY A 146 9.74 18.44 -8.31
CA GLY A 146 9.83 17.41 -9.34
C GLY A 146 11.11 16.61 -9.36
N TYR A 147 11.29 15.88 -10.44
CA TYR A 147 12.40 14.96 -10.68
C TYR A 147 13.30 15.50 -11.78
N HIS A 148 14.48 15.94 -11.38
CA HIS A 148 15.47 16.53 -12.29
C HIS A 148 16.66 15.59 -12.46
N GLU A 149 17.44 15.76 -13.51
CA GLU A 149 18.70 15.04 -13.72
C GLU A 149 19.85 16.04 -13.73
N ILE A 150 20.90 15.76 -12.96
CA ILE A 150 22.12 16.55 -12.96
C ILE A 150 23.26 15.65 -13.43
N THR A 151 23.94 16.06 -14.49
CA THR A 151 25.15 15.44 -15.01
C THR A 151 26.32 16.30 -14.61
N LEU A 152 27.33 15.69 -13.98
CA LEU A 152 28.62 16.31 -13.66
C LEU A 152 29.71 15.72 -14.54
N LYS A 153 30.55 16.58 -15.13
CA LYS A 153 31.79 16.21 -15.81
C LYS A 153 32.99 16.87 -15.15
N VAL A 154 34.02 16.07 -14.86
CA VAL A 154 35.29 16.51 -14.32
C VAL A 154 36.37 15.80 -15.13
N GLY A 155 37.12 16.52 -15.95
CA GLY A 155 38.07 15.93 -16.89
C GLY A 155 37.43 14.88 -17.79
N ALA A 156 37.95 13.66 -17.74
CA ALA A 156 37.39 12.51 -18.47
C ALA A 156 36.25 11.80 -17.74
N SER A 157 36.04 12.10 -16.46
CA SER A 157 35.01 11.45 -15.63
C SER A 157 33.66 12.12 -15.79
N SER A 158 32.59 11.31 -15.80
CA SER A 158 31.20 11.81 -15.85
C SER A 158 30.31 10.96 -14.97
N ALA A 159 29.40 11.61 -14.23
CA ALA A 159 28.39 10.95 -13.43
C ALA A 159 27.04 11.67 -13.54
N ARG A 160 25.97 10.94 -13.26
CA ARG A 160 24.60 11.48 -13.18
C ARG A 160 24.02 11.22 -11.82
N THR A 161 23.21 12.15 -11.34
CA THR A 161 22.38 12.01 -10.16
C THR A 161 20.95 12.43 -10.47
N ARG A 162 19.99 11.72 -9.91
CA ARG A 162 18.61 12.18 -9.91
C ARG A 162 18.42 13.14 -8.75
N TYR A 163 18.10 14.40 -9.07
CA TYR A 163 17.87 15.45 -8.09
C TYR A 163 16.36 15.66 -7.89
N ILE A 164 15.86 15.27 -6.71
CA ILE A 164 14.42 15.23 -6.42
C ILE A 164 14.09 16.40 -5.49
N VAL A 165 13.30 17.35 -5.97
CA VAL A 165 12.87 18.52 -5.19
C VAL A 165 11.48 18.27 -4.64
N THR A 166 11.34 18.30 -3.32
CA THR A 166 10.14 17.92 -2.60
C THR A 166 9.56 19.08 -1.79
N PRO A 167 8.25 19.09 -1.53
CA PRO A 167 7.68 20.00 -0.55
C PRO A 167 8.11 19.61 0.86
N ASP A 168 7.90 20.50 1.80
CA ASP A 168 8.11 20.27 3.23
C ASP A 168 6.98 19.44 3.87
N ARG A 169 5.80 19.36 3.22
CA ARG A 169 4.60 18.65 3.68
C ARG A 169 3.84 18.02 2.53
N ALA A 170 3.12 16.93 2.84
CA ALA A 170 2.10 16.36 1.97
C ALA A 170 0.93 17.34 1.77
N TRP A 171 0.16 17.11 0.72
CA TRP A 171 -1.00 17.94 0.41
C TRP A 171 -2.07 17.82 1.49
N THR A 172 -2.60 18.95 1.87
CA THR A 172 -3.71 19.05 2.82
C THR A 172 -4.91 19.68 2.12
N ASP A 173 -6.06 19.03 2.19
CA ASP A 173 -7.29 19.60 1.69
C ASP A 173 -7.56 20.97 2.34
N PRO A 174 -7.91 22.02 1.58
CA PRO A 174 -8.07 23.37 2.12
C PRO A 174 -9.10 23.49 3.25
N ASN A 175 -10.13 22.62 3.27
CA ASN A 175 -11.13 22.63 4.35
C ASN A 175 -10.58 21.99 5.60
N LEU A 176 -9.90 20.84 5.46
CA LEU A 176 -9.23 20.17 6.57
C LEU A 176 -8.16 21.06 7.18
N GLY A 177 -7.40 21.79 6.34
CA GLY A 177 -6.41 22.77 6.77
C GLY A 177 -6.97 23.94 7.58
N ARG A 178 -8.27 24.25 7.42
CA ARG A 178 -8.98 25.30 8.20
C ARG A 178 -9.70 24.75 9.43
N GLY A 179 -9.43 23.52 9.82
CA GLY A 179 -10.07 22.86 10.95
C GLY A 179 -11.39 22.15 10.59
N GLY A 180 -11.69 22.00 9.30
CA GLY A 180 -12.81 21.17 8.86
C GLY A 180 -12.59 19.70 9.15
N ARG A 181 -13.70 18.95 9.14
CA ARG A 181 -13.72 17.50 9.36
C ARG A 181 -14.56 16.84 8.27
N ALA A 182 -14.20 15.60 7.91
CA ALA A 182 -14.90 14.83 6.90
C ALA A 182 -15.24 13.42 7.41
N ALA A 183 -16.27 12.82 6.83
CA ALA A 183 -16.64 11.44 7.11
C ALA A 183 -16.82 10.65 5.80
N GLY A 184 -16.65 9.34 5.87
CA GLY A 184 -16.85 8.43 4.76
C GLY A 184 -17.12 7.00 5.19
N ILE A 185 -17.31 6.14 4.21
CA ILE A 185 -17.51 4.70 4.40
C ILE A 185 -16.35 3.94 3.80
N ALA A 186 -15.84 2.95 4.53
CA ALA A 186 -14.88 1.99 3.99
C ALA A 186 -15.62 0.77 3.45
N VAL A 187 -15.32 0.42 2.19
CA VAL A 187 -16.02 -0.62 1.43
C VAL A 187 -15.03 -1.60 0.83
N SER A 188 -15.25 -2.89 1.04
CA SER A 188 -14.58 -3.95 0.32
C SER A 188 -15.26 -4.14 -1.04
N LEU A 189 -14.73 -3.50 -2.11
CA LEU A 189 -15.41 -3.45 -3.40
C LEU A 189 -15.77 -4.84 -3.95
N TYR A 190 -14.89 -5.84 -3.78
CA TYR A 190 -15.18 -7.21 -4.22
C TYR A 190 -16.47 -7.79 -3.59
N GLY A 191 -16.77 -7.38 -2.35
CA GLY A 191 -17.91 -7.85 -1.57
C GLY A 191 -19.20 -7.09 -1.82
N VAL A 192 -19.19 -5.99 -2.55
CA VAL A 192 -20.39 -5.21 -2.83
C VAL A 192 -21.43 -6.05 -3.57
N ARG A 193 -22.67 -6.00 -3.06
CA ARG A 193 -23.84 -6.68 -3.66
C ARG A 193 -24.76 -5.68 -4.34
N SER A 194 -25.16 -6.03 -5.55
CA SER A 194 -26.21 -5.32 -6.29
C SER A 194 -27.06 -6.34 -7.07
N GLU A 195 -28.23 -5.93 -7.52
CA GLU A 195 -29.09 -6.75 -8.37
C GLU A 195 -28.52 -6.99 -9.77
N ARG A 196 -27.43 -6.28 -10.10
CA ARG A 196 -26.85 -6.20 -11.44
C ARG A 196 -25.54 -6.99 -11.60
N ASN A 197 -24.66 -6.99 -10.59
CA ASN A 197 -23.28 -7.47 -10.74
C ASN A 197 -23.19 -8.98 -11.01
N TRP A 198 -21.99 -9.43 -11.39
CA TRP A 198 -21.73 -10.82 -11.78
C TRP A 198 -21.14 -11.65 -10.62
N GLY A 199 -21.58 -11.38 -9.38
CA GLY A 199 -21.15 -12.09 -8.19
C GLY A 199 -19.90 -11.53 -7.51
N CYS A 200 -19.39 -10.39 -8.00
CA CYS A 200 -18.31 -9.60 -7.44
C CYS A 200 -18.59 -8.14 -7.77
N GLY A 201 -18.43 -7.24 -6.81
CA GLY A 201 -18.61 -5.80 -7.05
C GLY A 201 -17.64 -5.26 -8.10
N ASP A 202 -18.10 -4.33 -8.91
CA ASP A 202 -17.34 -3.72 -10.01
C ASP A 202 -17.40 -2.18 -9.98
N PHE A 203 -16.79 -1.51 -10.96
CA PHE A 203 -16.74 -0.04 -10.98
C PHE A 203 -18.09 0.64 -11.24
N ARG A 204 -19.08 -0.05 -11.75
CA ARG A 204 -20.44 0.51 -11.80
C ARG A 204 -21.11 0.42 -10.43
N ASP A 205 -20.93 -0.69 -9.70
CA ASP A 205 -21.36 -0.78 -8.30
C ASP A 205 -20.68 0.30 -7.44
N LEU A 206 -19.40 0.59 -7.70
CA LEU A 206 -18.70 1.71 -7.05
C LEU A 206 -19.40 3.05 -7.35
N GLY A 207 -19.89 3.26 -8.58
CA GLY A 207 -20.68 4.44 -8.93
C GLY A 207 -21.95 4.54 -8.09
N GLU A 208 -22.66 3.44 -7.87
CA GLU A 208 -23.86 3.37 -7.04
C GLU A 208 -23.54 3.60 -5.54
N VAL A 209 -22.41 3.08 -5.04
CA VAL A 209 -21.91 3.38 -3.70
C VAL A 209 -21.59 4.87 -3.55
N ILE A 210 -20.97 5.49 -4.55
CA ILE A 210 -20.70 6.94 -4.56
C ILE A 210 -22.01 7.73 -4.47
N ASP A 211 -23.04 7.33 -5.22
CA ASP A 211 -24.35 7.97 -5.18
C ASP A 211 -25.00 7.87 -3.80
N TRP A 212 -24.98 6.68 -3.20
CA TRP A 212 -25.48 6.46 -1.85
C TRP A 212 -24.74 7.31 -0.80
N VAL A 213 -23.40 7.33 -0.86
CA VAL A 213 -22.56 8.12 0.06
C VAL A 213 -22.82 9.61 -0.07
N ALA A 214 -22.97 10.11 -1.30
CA ALA A 214 -23.20 11.52 -1.57
C ALA A 214 -24.61 11.99 -1.19
N GLN A 215 -25.63 11.21 -1.55
CA GLN A 215 -27.03 11.66 -1.52
C GLN A 215 -27.72 11.26 -0.22
N GLU A 216 -27.49 10.04 0.24
CA GLU A 216 -28.20 9.51 1.41
C GLU A 216 -27.40 9.70 2.72
N LEU A 217 -26.08 9.55 2.70
CA LEU A 217 -25.23 9.76 3.87
C LEU A 217 -24.78 11.22 4.03
N GLY A 218 -24.58 11.95 2.95
CA GLY A 218 -23.98 13.27 2.97
C GLY A 218 -22.51 13.27 3.38
N ALA A 219 -21.82 12.15 3.11
CA ALA A 219 -20.42 11.98 3.45
C ALA A 219 -19.47 12.47 2.32
N SER A 220 -18.19 12.45 2.55
CA SER A 220 -17.16 13.12 1.71
C SER A 220 -16.31 12.16 0.90
N PHE A 221 -16.27 10.87 1.24
CA PHE A 221 -15.42 9.90 0.57
C PHE A 221 -15.94 8.45 0.68
N VAL A 222 -15.46 7.63 -0.27
CA VAL A 222 -15.55 6.17 -0.24
C VAL A 222 -14.14 5.63 -0.11
N ALA A 223 -13.81 5.01 1.01
CA ALA A 223 -12.55 4.31 1.20
C ALA A 223 -12.67 2.89 0.64
N LEU A 224 -11.65 2.45 -0.08
CA LEU A 224 -11.59 1.15 -0.74
C LEU A 224 -10.46 0.31 -0.14
N ASN A 225 -10.65 -1.00 -0.08
CA ASN A 225 -9.53 -1.92 0.07
C ASN A 225 -8.60 -1.84 -1.15
N PRO A 226 -7.37 -2.36 -1.09
CA PRO A 226 -6.49 -2.35 -2.27
C PRO A 226 -7.17 -2.98 -3.48
N LEU A 227 -7.16 -2.26 -4.60
CA LEU A 227 -7.73 -2.73 -5.88
C LEU A 227 -6.71 -3.48 -6.73
N HIS A 228 -5.58 -3.84 -6.16
CA HIS A 228 -4.44 -4.44 -6.83
C HIS A 228 -4.76 -5.75 -7.55
N ALA A 229 -3.99 -6.04 -8.60
CA ALA A 229 -4.06 -7.30 -9.31
C ALA A 229 -3.69 -8.47 -8.40
N ILE A 230 -4.53 -9.50 -8.39
CA ILE A 230 -4.26 -10.79 -7.73
C ILE A 230 -4.47 -11.92 -8.74
N HIS A 231 -4.04 -13.13 -8.43
CA HIS A 231 -4.14 -14.26 -9.35
C HIS A 231 -5.59 -14.75 -9.59
N ASN A 232 -6.52 -14.46 -8.68
CA ASN A 232 -7.93 -14.86 -8.72
C ASN A 232 -8.16 -16.38 -8.83
N ARG A 233 -7.20 -17.20 -8.44
CA ARG A 233 -7.26 -18.66 -8.52
C ARG A 233 -6.50 -19.33 -7.38
N ARG A 234 -6.90 -20.53 -6.99
CA ARG A 234 -6.12 -21.38 -6.10
C ARG A 234 -4.85 -21.88 -6.82
N PRO A 235 -3.74 -22.16 -6.09
CA PRO A 235 -3.58 -22.14 -4.63
C PRO A 235 -3.26 -20.75 -4.05
N PHE A 236 -3.20 -19.70 -4.87
CA PHE A 236 -2.95 -18.34 -4.40
C PHE A 236 -4.06 -17.89 -3.46
N ASN A 237 -3.69 -17.15 -2.41
CA ASN A 237 -4.70 -16.52 -1.58
C ASN A 237 -5.38 -15.36 -2.32
N THR A 238 -6.52 -14.90 -1.81
CA THR A 238 -7.31 -13.82 -2.41
C THR A 238 -7.11 -12.49 -1.68
N SER A 239 -6.07 -12.39 -0.84
CA SER A 239 -5.75 -11.17 -0.11
C SER A 239 -5.38 -10.03 -1.06
N PRO A 240 -6.06 -8.88 -1.00
CA PRO A 240 -5.65 -7.70 -1.74
C PRO A 240 -4.37 -7.07 -1.18
N TYR A 241 -3.94 -7.50 0.03
CA TYR A 241 -2.69 -7.05 0.68
C TYR A 241 -1.48 -7.93 0.35
N LEU A 242 -1.68 -9.04 -0.37
CA LEU A 242 -0.61 -9.84 -0.96
C LEU A 242 -0.81 -9.93 -2.49
N PRO A 243 -0.75 -8.81 -3.20
CA PRO A 243 -1.10 -8.75 -4.61
C PRO A 243 -0.01 -9.31 -5.53
N ASN A 244 -0.42 -9.69 -6.72
CA ASN A 244 0.45 -9.99 -7.85
C ASN A 244 1.26 -8.75 -8.28
N SER A 245 0.64 -7.56 -8.19
CA SER A 245 1.28 -6.26 -8.47
C SER A 245 0.63 -5.15 -7.68
N ILE A 246 1.45 -4.26 -7.09
CA ILE A 246 1.00 -3.00 -6.48
C ILE A 246 0.85 -1.86 -7.51
N PHE A 247 1.30 -2.08 -8.75
CA PHE A 247 1.25 -1.07 -9.83
C PHE A 247 -0.02 -1.18 -10.67
N TYR A 248 -0.67 -2.35 -10.70
CA TYR A 248 -1.78 -2.66 -11.59
C TYR A 248 -2.98 -3.23 -10.83
N GLN A 249 -4.16 -3.12 -11.44
CA GLN A 249 -5.43 -3.42 -10.79
C GLN A 249 -6.01 -4.75 -11.22
N ASN A 250 -6.91 -5.30 -10.39
CA ASN A 250 -7.59 -6.55 -10.64
C ASN A 250 -8.72 -6.35 -11.67
N TYR A 251 -8.65 -7.09 -12.77
CA TYR A 251 -9.66 -7.03 -13.83
C TYR A 251 -11.07 -7.48 -13.38
N LEU A 252 -11.21 -8.10 -12.22
CA LEU A 252 -12.52 -8.43 -11.67
C LEU A 252 -13.38 -7.20 -11.40
N TYR A 253 -12.77 -6.03 -11.18
CA TYR A 253 -13.49 -4.77 -10.96
C TYR A 253 -14.03 -4.13 -12.23
N LEU A 254 -13.75 -4.68 -13.43
CA LEU A 254 -14.32 -4.15 -14.67
C LEU A 254 -15.84 -4.38 -14.74
N ASP A 255 -16.58 -3.30 -14.97
CA ASP A 255 -17.94 -3.35 -15.49
C ASP A 255 -17.89 -3.69 -16.99
N ILE A 256 -18.15 -4.94 -17.32
CA ILE A 256 -18.06 -5.45 -18.70
C ILE A 256 -19.15 -4.88 -19.57
N GLU A 257 -20.40 -4.83 -19.07
CA GLU A 257 -21.55 -4.35 -19.82
C GLU A 257 -21.46 -2.85 -20.12
N GLY A 258 -20.72 -2.08 -19.32
CA GLY A 258 -20.40 -0.67 -19.56
C GLY A 258 -19.24 -0.41 -20.51
N MET A 259 -18.57 -1.45 -21.02
CA MET A 259 -17.49 -1.30 -22.00
C MET A 259 -18.06 -1.09 -23.41
N GLU A 260 -17.56 -0.08 -24.13
CA GLU A 260 -17.94 0.19 -25.51
C GLU A 260 -17.69 -1.02 -26.44
N ASP A 261 -16.58 -1.73 -26.21
CA ASP A 261 -16.20 -2.92 -26.99
C ASP A 261 -17.16 -4.10 -26.76
N PHE A 262 -17.75 -4.21 -25.56
CA PHE A 262 -18.81 -5.17 -25.29
C PHE A 262 -20.07 -4.81 -26.05
N ALA A 263 -20.53 -3.57 -25.94
CA ALA A 263 -21.76 -3.09 -26.59
C ALA A 263 -21.69 -3.25 -28.12
N ASN A 264 -20.51 -3.02 -28.71
CA ASN A 264 -20.26 -3.14 -30.15
C ASN A 264 -19.96 -4.59 -30.60
N CYS A 265 -19.85 -5.56 -29.68
CA CYS A 265 -19.58 -6.96 -29.97
C CYS A 265 -20.87 -7.79 -29.98
N ARG A 266 -21.53 -7.95 -31.15
CA ARG A 266 -22.76 -8.74 -31.27
C ARG A 266 -22.67 -10.12 -30.63
N ARG A 267 -21.50 -10.78 -30.73
CA ARG A 267 -21.27 -12.10 -30.14
C ARG A 267 -21.27 -12.06 -28.61
N ALA A 268 -20.66 -11.02 -28.02
CA ALA A 268 -20.63 -10.84 -26.56
C ALA A 268 -22.05 -10.55 -26.03
N VAL A 269 -22.78 -9.65 -26.70
CA VAL A 269 -24.17 -9.30 -26.33
C VAL A 269 -25.08 -10.54 -26.43
N ALA A 270 -25.03 -11.30 -27.52
CA ALA A 270 -25.83 -12.52 -27.69
C ALA A 270 -25.47 -13.60 -26.66
N LEU A 271 -24.19 -13.79 -26.34
CA LEU A 271 -23.74 -14.71 -25.30
C LEU A 271 -24.28 -14.29 -23.93
N ARG A 272 -24.18 -12.98 -23.58
CA ARG A 272 -24.70 -12.45 -22.30
C ARG A 272 -26.19 -12.70 -22.13
N ALA A 273 -26.98 -12.62 -23.23
CA ALA A 273 -28.41 -12.83 -23.25
C ALA A 273 -28.81 -14.33 -23.19
N SER A 274 -27.86 -15.27 -23.21
CA SER A 274 -28.19 -16.69 -23.12
C SER A 274 -28.60 -17.06 -21.68
N ASN A 275 -29.52 -18.04 -21.58
CA ASN A 275 -30.04 -18.56 -20.32
C ASN A 275 -28.90 -19.12 -19.44
N ASP A 276 -27.94 -19.84 -20.02
CA ASP A 276 -26.82 -20.45 -19.29
C ASP A 276 -25.99 -19.39 -18.56
N ILE A 277 -25.66 -18.27 -19.23
CA ILE A 277 -24.91 -17.18 -18.64
C ILE A 277 -25.75 -16.43 -17.60
N SER A 278 -27.02 -16.19 -17.87
CA SER A 278 -27.92 -15.54 -16.92
C SER A 278 -28.04 -16.35 -15.63
N ASN A 279 -28.26 -17.66 -15.75
CA ASN A 279 -28.33 -18.59 -14.61
C ASN A 279 -27.01 -18.65 -13.85
N GLU A 280 -25.85 -18.67 -14.54
CA GLU A 280 -24.53 -18.65 -13.89
C GLU A 280 -24.33 -17.38 -13.07
N ILE A 281 -24.68 -16.21 -13.62
CA ILE A 281 -24.63 -14.93 -12.93
C ILE A 281 -25.52 -14.91 -11.68
N GLU A 282 -26.77 -15.43 -11.80
CA GLU A 282 -27.70 -15.53 -10.68
C GLU A 282 -27.12 -16.40 -9.55
N VAL A 283 -26.56 -17.55 -9.88
CA VAL A 283 -25.91 -18.44 -8.91
C VAL A 283 -24.72 -17.73 -8.24
N LEU A 284 -23.85 -17.10 -9.03
CA LEU A 284 -22.71 -16.38 -8.50
C LEU A 284 -23.13 -15.20 -7.61
N ARG A 285 -24.20 -14.50 -7.95
CA ARG A 285 -24.75 -13.38 -7.18
C ARG A 285 -25.35 -13.84 -5.85
N ALA A 286 -26.03 -14.98 -5.84
CA ALA A 286 -26.72 -15.53 -4.68
C ALA A 286 -25.74 -16.08 -3.60
N THR A 287 -24.52 -16.48 -3.96
CA THR A 287 -23.55 -17.00 -3.00
C THR A 287 -23.17 -15.96 -1.94
N PRO A 288 -22.95 -16.36 -0.67
CA PRO A 288 -22.52 -15.43 0.39
C PRO A 288 -21.07 -14.98 0.25
N PHE A 289 -20.29 -15.67 -0.58
CA PHE A 289 -18.88 -15.40 -0.83
C PHE A 289 -18.61 -15.15 -2.30
N VAL A 290 -17.52 -14.42 -2.58
CA VAL A 290 -17.03 -14.22 -3.94
C VAL A 290 -16.36 -15.49 -4.45
N GLU A 291 -16.88 -16.06 -5.50
CA GLU A 291 -16.35 -17.24 -6.20
C GLU A 291 -15.29 -16.79 -7.22
N TYR A 292 -14.10 -16.38 -6.73
CA TYR A 292 -13.08 -15.71 -7.53
C TYR A 292 -12.75 -16.43 -8.84
N GLU A 293 -12.53 -17.75 -8.82
CA GLU A 293 -12.18 -18.53 -10.02
C GLU A 293 -13.33 -18.54 -11.04
N ARG A 294 -14.56 -18.72 -10.57
CA ARG A 294 -15.75 -18.77 -11.46
C ARG A 294 -16.05 -17.39 -12.04
N VAL A 295 -16.02 -16.35 -11.21
CA VAL A 295 -16.20 -14.94 -11.66
C VAL A 295 -15.13 -14.57 -12.65
N SER A 296 -13.87 -14.92 -12.36
CA SER A 296 -12.71 -14.69 -13.24
C SER A 296 -12.90 -15.39 -14.60
N ALA A 297 -13.22 -16.69 -14.60
CA ALA A 297 -13.42 -17.46 -15.82
C ALA A 297 -14.57 -16.86 -16.65
N LEU A 298 -15.67 -16.50 -16.00
CA LEU A 298 -16.81 -15.88 -16.66
C LEU A 298 -16.44 -14.53 -17.29
N LYS A 299 -15.87 -13.62 -16.52
CA LYS A 299 -15.46 -12.28 -17.01
C LYS A 299 -14.43 -12.38 -18.14
N MET A 300 -13.45 -13.27 -18.03
CA MET A 300 -12.41 -13.45 -19.08
C MET A 300 -13.01 -13.91 -20.43
N ARG A 301 -14.08 -14.67 -20.45
CA ARG A 301 -14.78 -15.04 -21.72
C ARG A 301 -15.26 -13.78 -22.47
N PHE A 302 -15.85 -12.83 -21.76
CA PHE A 302 -16.37 -11.60 -22.34
C PHE A 302 -15.28 -10.58 -22.63
N LEU A 303 -14.29 -10.44 -21.76
CA LEU A 303 -13.14 -9.54 -21.96
C LEU A 303 -12.34 -9.91 -23.22
N LYS A 304 -12.17 -11.22 -23.49
CA LYS A 304 -11.51 -11.67 -24.74
C LYS A 304 -12.36 -11.34 -25.98
N LEU A 305 -13.68 -11.42 -25.90
CA LEU A 305 -14.56 -11.00 -27.01
C LEU A 305 -14.52 -9.50 -27.24
N ALA A 306 -14.56 -8.71 -26.17
CA ALA A 306 -14.46 -7.25 -26.23
C ALA A 306 -13.10 -6.83 -26.82
N PHE A 307 -12.01 -7.47 -26.40
CA PHE A 307 -10.68 -7.20 -26.95
C PHE A 307 -10.59 -7.50 -28.46
N VAL A 308 -11.16 -8.60 -28.93
CA VAL A 308 -11.20 -8.90 -30.37
C VAL A 308 -11.97 -7.82 -31.14
N GLN A 309 -13.02 -7.25 -30.57
CA GLN A 309 -13.72 -6.09 -31.15
C GLN A 309 -12.84 -4.85 -31.15
N PHE A 310 -12.18 -4.55 -30.03
CA PHE A 310 -11.24 -3.43 -29.92
C PHE A 310 -10.09 -3.52 -30.92
N LEU A 311 -9.50 -4.69 -31.15
CA LEU A 311 -8.42 -4.89 -32.14
C LEU A 311 -8.80 -4.47 -33.56
N ARG A 312 -10.09 -4.53 -33.92
CA ARG A 312 -10.58 -4.06 -35.23
C ARG A 312 -10.52 -2.53 -35.30
N GLU A 313 -10.96 -1.87 -34.23
CA GLU A 313 -10.93 -0.42 -34.11
C GLU A 313 -9.50 0.11 -34.02
N TRP A 314 -8.64 -0.54 -33.21
CA TRP A 314 -7.27 -0.12 -33.01
C TRP A 314 -6.49 0.02 -34.31
N ARG A 315 -6.76 -0.87 -35.30
CA ARG A 315 -6.15 -0.82 -36.63
C ARG A 315 -6.59 0.39 -37.46
N THR A 316 -7.66 1.06 -37.11
CA THR A 316 -8.16 2.23 -37.87
C THR A 316 -7.50 3.54 -37.45
N GLY A 317 -6.72 3.55 -36.36
CA GLY A 317 -6.11 4.77 -35.80
C GLY A 317 -7.18 5.79 -35.31
N SER A 318 -8.32 5.28 -34.80
CA SER A 318 -9.38 6.12 -34.22
C SER A 318 -8.86 6.98 -33.05
N PRO A 319 -9.57 8.00 -32.60
CA PRO A 319 -9.20 8.75 -31.39
C PRO A 319 -9.02 7.82 -30.17
N ARG A 320 -9.84 6.78 -30.07
CA ARG A 320 -9.80 5.79 -28.98
C ARG A 320 -8.57 4.88 -29.13
N ALA A 321 -8.20 4.50 -30.36
CA ALA A 321 -6.97 3.76 -30.64
C ALA A 321 -5.72 4.58 -30.21
N ARG A 322 -5.66 5.86 -30.56
CA ARG A 322 -4.57 6.77 -30.12
C ARG A 322 -4.53 6.94 -28.61
N ALA A 323 -5.68 7.00 -27.93
CA ALA A 323 -5.73 7.07 -26.47
C ALA A 323 -5.14 5.82 -25.82
N PHE A 324 -5.36 4.63 -26.39
CA PHE A 324 -4.73 3.39 -25.94
C PHE A 324 -3.21 3.41 -26.18
N ASP A 325 -2.75 3.86 -27.36
CA ASP A 325 -1.31 3.99 -27.64
C ASP A 325 -0.64 4.98 -26.68
N SER A 326 -1.26 6.14 -26.41
CA SER A 326 -0.77 7.11 -25.42
C SER A 326 -0.76 6.53 -23.99
N PHE A 327 -1.72 5.68 -23.63
CA PHE A 327 -1.69 4.95 -22.36
C PHE A 327 -0.48 4.02 -22.30
N ARG A 328 -0.23 3.21 -23.32
CA ARG A 328 0.91 2.31 -23.39
C ARG A 328 2.24 3.04 -23.32
N GLU A 329 2.39 4.15 -24.05
CA GLU A 329 3.59 4.99 -24.01
C GLU A 329 3.83 5.59 -22.61
N ARG A 330 2.78 6.10 -21.96
CA ARG A 330 2.87 6.64 -20.61
C ARG A 330 3.25 5.60 -19.56
N GLU A 331 2.69 4.40 -19.67
CA GLU A 331 2.93 3.29 -18.73
C GLU A 331 4.28 2.60 -18.97
N GLY A 332 4.75 2.56 -20.22
CA GLY A 332 6.08 2.11 -20.63
C GLY A 332 6.40 0.66 -20.23
N ASP A 333 7.64 0.47 -19.80
CA ASP A 333 8.23 -0.83 -19.46
C ASP A 333 7.52 -1.54 -18.28
N LEU A 334 6.97 -0.78 -17.35
CA LEU A 334 6.19 -1.35 -16.23
C LEU A 334 4.98 -2.15 -16.74
N LEU A 335 4.20 -1.55 -17.65
CA LEU A 335 3.02 -2.20 -18.23
C LEU A 335 3.40 -3.38 -19.11
N GLU A 336 4.42 -3.23 -19.92
CA GLU A 336 4.89 -4.28 -20.82
C GLU A 336 5.35 -5.52 -20.05
N LYS A 337 6.11 -5.35 -18.96
CA LYS A 337 6.55 -6.44 -18.09
C LYS A 337 5.37 -7.10 -17.37
N PHE A 338 4.48 -6.34 -16.78
CA PHE A 338 3.28 -6.87 -16.13
C PHE A 338 2.42 -7.69 -17.10
N ALA A 339 2.14 -7.12 -18.28
CA ALA A 339 1.33 -7.78 -19.30
C ALA A 339 2.02 -9.04 -19.86
N THR A 340 3.35 -9.01 -19.99
CA THR A 340 4.15 -10.17 -20.41
C THR A 340 4.09 -11.28 -19.36
N TYR A 341 4.24 -10.94 -18.06
CA TYR A 341 4.08 -11.90 -16.99
C TYR A 341 2.70 -12.58 -17.05
N CYS A 342 1.62 -11.80 -17.12
CA CYS A 342 0.26 -12.33 -17.18
C CYS A 342 0.02 -13.23 -18.41
N ALA A 343 0.59 -12.87 -19.56
CA ALA A 343 0.50 -13.66 -20.78
C ALA A 343 1.32 -14.97 -20.71
N LEU A 344 2.51 -14.94 -20.09
CA LEU A 344 3.33 -16.12 -19.82
C LEU A 344 2.64 -17.04 -18.83
N ASP A 345 2.13 -16.50 -17.73
CA ASP A 345 1.41 -17.24 -16.70
C ASP A 345 0.23 -18.00 -17.31
N GLU A 346 -0.64 -17.31 -18.05
CA GLU A 346 -1.77 -17.95 -18.76
C GLU A 346 -1.30 -19.01 -19.76
N HIS A 347 -0.24 -18.73 -20.53
CA HIS A 347 0.27 -19.62 -21.57
C HIS A 347 0.87 -20.90 -21.00
N LEU A 348 1.70 -20.77 -19.95
CA LEU A 348 2.41 -21.90 -19.33
C LEU A 348 1.45 -22.75 -18.50
N HIS A 349 0.61 -22.13 -17.68
CA HIS A 349 -0.37 -22.84 -16.86
C HIS A 349 -1.40 -23.62 -17.70
N ARG A 350 -1.82 -23.09 -18.86
CA ARG A 350 -2.72 -23.79 -19.77
C ARG A 350 -2.09 -25.06 -20.36
N ARG A 351 -0.77 -25.07 -20.55
CA ARG A 351 -0.01 -26.22 -21.10
C ARG A 351 0.36 -27.24 -20.03
N ASN A 352 0.71 -26.74 -18.87
CA ASN A 352 1.02 -27.55 -17.69
C ASN A 352 0.38 -26.91 -16.44
N PRO A 353 -0.76 -27.45 -15.98
CA PRO A 353 -1.47 -26.93 -14.81
C PRO A 353 -0.66 -26.99 -13.50
N ASP A 354 0.45 -27.75 -13.44
CA ASP A 354 1.30 -27.84 -12.27
C ASP A 354 2.30 -26.67 -12.16
N LEU A 355 2.45 -25.86 -13.21
CA LEU A 355 3.27 -24.63 -13.17
C LEU A 355 2.49 -23.48 -12.54
N TRP A 356 2.56 -23.38 -11.20
CA TRP A 356 1.80 -22.37 -10.43
C TRP A 356 2.50 -21.04 -10.30
N VAL A 357 3.82 -21.05 -10.13
CA VAL A 357 4.63 -19.87 -9.80
C VAL A 357 5.75 -19.67 -10.83
N TRP A 358 6.15 -18.41 -11.02
CA TRP A 358 7.18 -18.07 -12.02
C TRP A 358 8.54 -18.71 -11.73
N THR A 359 8.83 -19.07 -10.47
CA THR A 359 10.07 -19.76 -10.11
C THR A 359 10.14 -21.20 -10.64
N ASP A 360 8.98 -21.80 -10.96
CA ASP A 360 8.86 -23.14 -11.55
C ASP A 360 8.84 -23.10 -13.08
N TRP A 361 8.76 -21.91 -13.67
CA TRP A 361 8.79 -21.77 -15.13
C TRP A 361 10.16 -22.21 -15.68
N PRO A 362 10.24 -22.59 -16.96
CA PRO A 362 11.51 -22.79 -17.63
C PRO A 362 12.46 -21.60 -17.38
N ALA A 363 13.72 -21.87 -17.04
CA ALA A 363 14.68 -20.85 -16.57
C ALA A 363 14.76 -19.60 -17.46
N HIS A 364 14.63 -19.78 -18.79
CA HIS A 364 14.64 -18.68 -19.74
C HIS A 364 13.41 -17.75 -19.66
N TYR A 365 12.30 -18.19 -19.07
CA TYR A 365 11.14 -17.35 -18.81
C TYR A 365 11.10 -16.73 -17.39
N GLN A 366 12.06 -17.12 -16.56
CA GLN A 366 12.20 -16.49 -15.23
C GLN A 366 12.87 -15.11 -15.28
N ASP A 367 13.45 -14.73 -16.42
CA ASP A 367 14.06 -13.43 -16.67
C ASP A 367 13.23 -12.63 -17.69
N PRO A 368 12.67 -11.45 -17.30
CA PRO A 368 11.90 -10.60 -18.21
C PRO A 368 12.71 -10.08 -19.39
N CYS A 369 14.03 -10.04 -19.29
CA CYS A 369 14.95 -9.52 -20.31
C CYS A 369 15.62 -10.62 -21.16
N SER A 370 15.37 -11.91 -20.90
CA SER A 370 15.94 -13.00 -21.70
C SER A 370 15.49 -12.92 -23.16
N ALA A 371 16.33 -13.44 -24.07
CA ALA A 371 16.02 -13.46 -25.50
C ALA A 371 14.70 -14.23 -25.77
N GLU A 372 14.47 -15.31 -25.04
CA GLU A 372 13.29 -16.15 -25.18
C GLU A 372 12.01 -15.42 -24.66
N THR A 373 12.11 -14.67 -23.57
CA THR A 373 10.98 -13.84 -23.08
C THR A 373 10.67 -12.72 -24.07
N VAL A 374 11.68 -12.06 -24.64
CA VAL A 374 11.51 -11.05 -25.68
C VAL A 374 10.87 -11.66 -26.92
N GLU A 375 11.33 -12.85 -27.34
CA GLU A 375 10.74 -13.56 -28.49
C GLU A 375 9.30 -14.03 -28.19
N PHE A 376 9.03 -14.52 -26.97
CA PHE A 376 7.65 -14.83 -26.56
C PHE A 376 6.74 -13.61 -26.73
N ARG A 377 7.12 -12.45 -26.21
CA ARG A 377 6.39 -11.21 -26.32
C ARG A 377 6.10 -10.83 -27.76
N ARG A 378 7.09 -10.96 -28.64
CA ARG A 378 6.94 -10.70 -30.06
C ARG A 378 5.95 -11.68 -30.74
N ARG A 379 6.08 -12.99 -30.48
CA ARG A 379 5.22 -14.02 -31.09
C ARG A 379 3.80 -14.02 -30.54
N HIS A 380 3.65 -13.77 -29.25
CA HIS A 380 2.36 -13.77 -28.53
C HIS A 380 1.84 -12.35 -28.24
N TRP A 381 2.23 -11.37 -29.07
CA TRP A 381 1.90 -9.97 -28.88
C TRP A 381 0.42 -9.71 -28.58
N ARG A 382 -0.50 -10.47 -29.17
CA ARG A 382 -1.94 -10.32 -28.90
C ARG A 382 -2.32 -10.67 -27.46
N SER A 383 -1.66 -11.65 -26.86
CA SER A 383 -1.89 -12.03 -25.48
C SER A 383 -1.32 -10.96 -24.53
N VAL A 384 -0.16 -10.39 -24.85
CA VAL A 384 0.44 -9.30 -24.08
C VAL A 384 -0.43 -8.05 -24.16
N VAL A 385 -0.76 -7.60 -25.39
CA VAL A 385 -1.61 -6.42 -25.61
C VAL A 385 -3.01 -6.60 -25.01
N PHE A 386 -3.51 -7.82 -24.87
CA PHE A 386 -4.75 -8.09 -24.17
C PHE A 386 -4.69 -7.64 -22.68
N TYR A 387 -3.62 -7.98 -21.98
CA TYR A 387 -3.44 -7.56 -20.59
C TYR A 387 -3.16 -6.06 -20.46
N GLU A 388 -2.46 -5.45 -21.43
CA GLU A 388 -2.33 -3.98 -21.50
C GLU A 388 -3.71 -3.31 -21.70
N TYR A 389 -4.53 -3.86 -22.58
CA TYR A 389 -5.90 -3.40 -22.81
C TYR A 389 -6.78 -3.50 -21.54
N LEU A 390 -6.65 -4.58 -20.76
CA LEU A 390 -7.37 -4.72 -19.50
C LEU A 390 -7.01 -3.59 -18.54
N GLN A 391 -5.72 -3.28 -18.39
CA GLN A 391 -5.27 -2.20 -17.51
C GLN A 391 -5.71 -0.82 -18.01
N TRP A 392 -5.76 -0.61 -19.32
CA TRP A 392 -6.33 0.60 -19.89
C TRP A 392 -7.82 0.76 -19.56
N GLN A 393 -8.61 -0.31 -19.68
CA GLN A 393 -10.03 -0.28 -19.32
C GLN A 393 -10.24 -0.01 -17.83
N LEU A 394 -9.39 -0.57 -16.96
CA LEU A 394 -9.39 -0.33 -15.52
C LEU A 394 -9.08 1.15 -15.21
N ASP A 395 -8.03 1.72 -15.82
CA ASP A 395 -7.66 3.14 -15.68
C ASP A 395 -8.81 4.06 -16.10
N LEU A 396 -9.47 3.76 -17.23
CA LEU A 396 -10.63 4.52 -17.72
C LEU A 396 -11.83 4.45 -16.77
N GLN A 397 -12.18 3.25 -16.30
CA GLN A 397 -13.37 3.10 -15.46
C GLN A 397 -13.17 3.66 -14.07
N LEU A 398 -11.99 3.46 -13.45
CA LEU A 398 -11.65 4.07 -12.16
C LEU A 398 -11.59 5.59 -12.25
N GLY A 399 -11.02 6.12 -13.34
CA GLY A 399 -11.03 7.56 -13.61
C GLY A 399 -12.44 8.14 -13.72
N ARG A 400 -13.35 7.40 -14.37
CA ARG A 400 -14.79 7.78 -14.45
C ARG A 400 -15.45 7.74 -13.07
N ALA A 401 -15.12 6.76 -12.22
CA ALA A 401 -15.66 6.67 -10.86
C ALA A 401 -15.22 7.87 -10.01
N GLN A 402 -13.94 8.26 -10.06
CA GLN A 402 -13.47 9.47 -9.35
C GLN A 402 -14.10 10.74 -9.93
N GLN A 403 -14.25 10.84 -11.24
CA GLN A 403 -14.95 11.99 -11.85
C GLN A 403 -16.43 12.03 -11.44
N HIS A 404 -17.07 10.86 -11.33
CA HIS A 404 -18.44 10.74 -10.82
C HIS A 404 -18.53 11.23 -9.37
N ALA A 405 -17.59 10.83 -8.50
CA ALA A 405 -17.52 11.30 -7.12
C ALA A 405 -17.40 12.85 -7.06
N ARG A 406 -16.55 13.44 -7.91
CA ARG A 406 -16.43 14.90 -8.03
C ARG A 406 -17.73 15.55 -8.52
N ASN A 407 -18.40 14.97 -9.52
CA ASN A 407 -19.68 15.44 -10.03
C ASN A 407 -20.78 15.39 -8.96
N ARG A 408 -20.71 14.38 -8.07
CA ARG A 408 -21.57 14.26 -6.87
C ARG A 408 -21.11 15.16 -5.72
N ARG A 409 -20.02 15.92 -5.92
CA ARG A 409 -19.44 16.88 -4.97
C ARG A 409 -18.93 16.24 -3.68
N LEU A 410 -18.45 14.99 -3.73
CA LEU A 410 -17.65 14.44 -2.65
C LEU A 410 -16.35 15.27 -2.57
N SER A 411 -16.07 15.87 -1.41
CA SER A 411 -14.92 16.76 -1.26
C SER A 411 -13.58 16.02 -1.40
N ILE A 412 -13.53 14.74 -1.05
CA ILE A 412 -12.35 13.87 -1.19
C ILE A 412 -12.54 12.89 -2.35
N GLY A 413 -13.72 12.28 -2.47
CA GLY A 413 -14.00 11.28 -3.50
C GLY A 413 -13.52 9.89 -3.11
N LEU A 414 -12.69 9.25 -3.96
CA LEU A 414 -12.15 7.92 -3.67
C LEU A 414 -10.93 8.02 -2.76
N TYR A 415 -10.88 7.15 -1.77
CA TYR A 415 -9.77 6.96 -0.86
C TYR A 415 -9.18 5.57 -1.10
N HIS A 416 -8.02 5.53 -1.73
CA HIS A 416 -7.33 4.30 -2.10
C HIS A 416 -6.49 3.74 -0.95
N ASP A 417 -6.12 2.46 -1.07
CA ASP A 417 -5.26 1.76 -0.14
C ASP A 417 -4.08 1.12 -0.89
N LEU A 418 -2.86 1.44 -0.49
CA LEU A 418 -1.64 0.86 -1.02
C LEU A 418 -1.15 -0.24 -0.10
N ALA A 419 -1.19 -1.47 -0.56
CA ALA A 419 -0.65 -2.62 0.15
C ALA A 419 0.84 -2.44 0.48
N LEU A 420 1.27 -2.99 1.61
CA LEU A 420 2.65 -2.91 2.10
C LEU A 420 3.65 -3.42 1.05
N ALA A 421 3.34 -4.53 0.39
CA ALA A 421 4.24 -5.20 -0.54
C ALA A 421 3.48 -6.05 -1.57
N THR A 422 4.21 -6.88 -2.29
CA THR A 422 3.72 -7.74 -3.36
C THR A 422 4.09 -9.20 -3.09
N ASP A 423 3.31 -10.13 -3.62
CA ASP A 423 3.58 -11.57 -3.53
C ASP A 423 4.97 -11.89 -4.11
N ARG A 424 5.74 -12.73 -3.39
CA ARG A 424 7.05 -13.22 -3.87
C ARG A 424 6.97 -13.94 -5.21
N PHE A 425 5.81 -14.47 -5.54
CA PHE A 425 5.53 -15.13 -6.82
C PHE A 425 4.79 -14.23 -7.81
N GLY A 426 4.59 -12.97 -7.47
CA GLY A 426 3.91 -11.99 -8.30
C GLY A 426 4.76 -11.41 -9.42
N SER A 427 4.09 -10.68 -10.30
CA SER A 427 4.70 -10.02 -11.46
C SER A 427 5.74 -8.97 -11.08
N ASP A 428 5.55 -8.28 -9.93
CA ASP A 428 6.49 -7.24 -9.52
C ASP A 428 7.84 -7.83 -9.14
N LEU A 429 7.87 -8.99 -8.46
CA LEU A 429 9.12 -9.67 -8.18
C LEU A 429 9.75 -10.26 -9.43
N TRP A 430 8.95 -10.85 -10.32
CA TRP A 430 9.48 -11.34 -11.61
C TRP A 430 10.10 -10.20 -12.42
N ALA A 431 9.44 -9.04 -12.46
CA ALA A 431 9.85 -7.91 -13.30
C ALA A 431 10.98 -7.06 -12.68
N HIS A 432 11.03 -6.96 -11.35
CA HIS A 432 11.84 -5.98 -10.62
C HIS A 432 12.66 -6.61 -9.48
N ARG A 433 13.12 -7.83 -9.69
CA ARG A 433 13.86 -8.64 -8.70
C ARG A 433 14.97 -7.90 -7.93
N PRO A 434 15.81 -7.06 -8.55
CA PRO A 434 16.88 -6.35 -7.85
C PRO A 434 16.39 -5.39 -6.74
N PHE A 435 15.12 -4.98 -6.79
CA PHE A 435 14.53 -4.08 -5.80
C PHE A 435 14.01 -4.79 -4.54
N TYR A 436 14.18 -6.11 -4.47
CA TYR A 436 13.77 -6.94 -3.34
C TYR A 436 14.94 -7.82 -2.88
N VAL A 437 14.97 -8.13 -1.58
CA VAL A 437 16.01 -8.97 -1.00
C VAL A 437 15.52 -10.40 -0.89
N ALA A 438 16.11 -11.29 -1.68
CA ALA A 438 15.88 -12.73 -1.56
C ALA A 438 16.56 -13.30 -0.30
N GLY A 439 16.00 -14.36 0.29
CA GLY A 439 16.54 -14.99 1.49
C GLY A 439 16.06 -14.39 2.82
N CYS A 440 15.17 -13.37 2.75
CA CYS A 440 14.45 -12.83 3.90
C CYS A 440 12.97 -12.64 3.58
N ARG A 441 12.16 -12.60 4.63
CA ARG A 441 10.73 -12.27 4.58
C ARG A 441 10.45 -11.12 5.53
N VAL A 442 9.41 -10.35 5.26
CA VAL A 442 8.91 -9.32 6.18
C VAL A 442 7.86 -9.92 7.10
N GLY A 443 7.81 -9.42 8.32
CA GLY A 443 6.82 -9.82 9.31
C GLY A 443 6.79 -8.87 10.50
N SER A 444 6.37 -9.38 11.64
CA SER A 444 6.41 -8.67 12.93
C SER A 444 6.98 -9.56 14.04
N PRO A 445 7.63 -8.97 15.05
CA PRO A 445 8.07 -9.72 16.23
C PRO A 445 6.86 -10.25 17.02
N PRO A 446 7.09 -11.16 17.99
CA PRO A 446 6.07 -11.60 18.91
C PRO A 446 5.37 -10.44 19.64
N ASP A 447 4.04 -10.50 19.71
CA ASP A 447 3.17 -9.55 20.42
C ASP A 447 1.99 -10.26 21.11
N ASP A 448 1.11 -9.50 21.80
CA ASP A 448 -0.09 -10.03 22.48
C ASP A 448 -1.07 -10.74 21.53
N PHE A 449 -1.11 -10.33 20.26
CA PHE A 449 -2.02 -10.90 19.26
C PHE A 449 -1.41 -12.11 18.57
N SER A 450 -0.07 -12.15 18.48
CA SER A 450 0.70 -13.23 17.86
C SER A 450 1.95 -13.55 18.68
N PRO A 451 1.82 -14.43 19.69
CA PRO A 451 2.94 -14.79 20.59
C PRO A 451 4.16 -15.40 19.89
N LYS A 452 4.02 -15.87 18.65
CA LYS A 452 5.12 -16.40 17.82
C LYS A 452 5.65 -15.38 16.81
N GLY A 453 5.11 -14.16 16.79
CA GLY A 453 5.31 -13.19 15.70
C GLY A 453 4.51 -13.56 14.46
N GLN A 454 4.64 -12.75 13.43
CA GLN A 454 3.95 -12.94 12.16
C GLN A 454 4.98 -13.00 11.02
N ASP A 455 4.77 -13.90 10.09
CA ASP A 455 5.47 -13.99 8.82
C ASP A 455 4.48 -13.63 7.69
N TRP A 456 4.73 -12.52 7.01
CA TRP A 456 3.84 -12.03 5.94
C TRP A 456 4.23 -12.56 4.56
N ALA A 457 5.25 -13.41 4.48
CA ALA A 457 5.69 -14.20 3.33
C ALA A 457 6.19 -13.42 2.11
N PHE A 458 6.33 -12.10 2.14
CA PHE A 458 6.89 -11.33 1.03
C PHE A 458 8.32 -10.87 1.35
N PRO A 459 9.17 -10.69 0.30
CA PRO A 459 10.55 -10.26 0.48
C PRO A 459 10.62 -8.77 0.82
N PRO A 460 11.58 -8.38 1.67
CA PRO A 460 11.79 -6.98 1.99
C PRO A 460 12.35 -6.19 0.80
N PRO A 461 12.13 -4.84 0.77
CA PRO A 461 12.68 -3.98 -0.25
C PRO A 461 14.21 -3.86 -0.10
N ASN A 462 14.89 -3.64 -1.24
CA ASN A 462 16.31 -3.35 -1.29
C ASN A 462 16.54 -1.83 -1.36
N ALA A 463 16.78 -1.19 -0.22
CA ALA A 463 16.98 0.26 -0.13
C ALA A 463 18.13 0.77 -1.01
N ALA A 464 19.21 -0.01 -1.16
CA ALA A 464 20.33 0.35 -2.02
C ALA A 464 19.91 0.38 -3.49
N ALA A 465 19.19 -0.64 -3.97
CA ALA A 465 18.71 -0.69 -5.35
C ALA A 465 17.72 0.44 -5.65
N HIS A 466 16.83 0.78 -4.72
CA HIS A 466 15.93 1.93 -4.88
C HIS A 466 16.70 3.25 -5.01
N ARG A 467 17.75 3.44 -4.22
CA ARG A 467 18.61 4.64 -4.31
C ARG A 467 19.38 4.69 -5.63
N GLU A 468 19.94 3.56 -6.08
CA GLU A 468 20.64 3.45 -7.37
C GLU A 468 19.73 3.77 -8.57
N ASP A 469 18.48 3.35 -8.52
CA ASP A 469 17.45 3.70 -9.49
C ASP A 469 17.00 5.18 -9.38
N GLY A 470 17.48 5.92 -8.41
CA GLY A 470 17.00 7.27 -8.10
C GLY A 470 15.55 7.27 -7.62
N TYR A 471 15.13 6.22 -6.90
CA TYR A 471 13.78 6.02 -6.36
C TYR A 471 12.66 6.02 -7.41
N ARG A 472 12.94 5.72 -8.71
CA ARG A 472 11.92 5.74 -9.76
C ARG A 472 10.80 4.75 -9.49
N LEU A 473 11.17 3.51 -9.16
CA LEU A 473 10.19 2.45 -8.91
C LEU A 473 9.30 2.78 -7.69
N PHE A 474 9.89 3.31 -6.61
CA PHE A 474 9.13 3.75 -5.42
C PHE A 474 8.19 4.92 -5.75
N ALA A 475 8.69 5.98 -6.40
CA ALA A 475 7.87 7.12 -6.79
C ALA A 475 6.70 6.70 -7.69
N GLU A 476 6.94 5.77 -8.62
CA GLU A 476 5.90 5.25 -9.50
C GLU A 476 4.83 4.44 -8.76
N SER A 477 5.22 3.67 -7.72
CA SER A 477 4.25 2.95 -6.89
C SER A 477 3.29 3.91 -6.18
N ILE A 478 3.80 5.02 -5.64
CA ILE A 478 2.97 6.05 -5.00
C ILE A 478 2.10 6.78 -6.04
N ARG A 479 2.70 7.23 -7.14
CA ARG A 479 2.00 7.98 -8.20
C ARG A 479 0.81 7.24 -8.76
N LYS A 480 0.98 5.94 -9.08
CA LYS A 480 -0.10 5.10 -9.62
C LYS A 480 -1.24 4.93 -8.64
N ASN A 481 -0.94 4.80 -7.35
CA ASN A 481 -1.95 4.63 -6.31
C ASN A 481 -2.59 5.96 -5.87
N CYS A 482 -1.96 7.10 -6.13
CA CYS A 482 -2.58 8.42 -5.99
C CYS A 482 -3.54 8.73 -7.16
N ARG A 483 -3.33 8.13 -8.33
CA ARG A 483 -4.14 8.42 -9.53
C ARG A 483 -5.59 8.04 -9.28
N HIS A 484 -6.51 8.91 -9.73
CA HIS A 484 -7.95 8.71 -9.60
C HIS A 484 -8.45 8.62 -8.14
N GLY A 485 -7.76 9.28 -7.20
CA GLY A 485 -8.16 9.37 -5.80
C GLY A 485 -8.10 10.78 -5.25
N GLY A 486 -8.60 10.97 -4.04
CA GLY A 486 -8.44 12.19 -3.23
C GLY A 486 -7.78 11.91 -1.89
N ALA A 487 -7.67 10.63 -1.51
CA ALA A 487 -6.88 10.18 -0.36
C ALA A 487 -6.20 8.83 -0.66
N LEU A 488 -5.10 8.56 0.04
CA LEU A 488 -4.33 7.32 -0.04
C LEU A 488 -3.93 6.85 1.36
N ARG A 489 -4.32 5.62 1.73
CA ARG A 489 -3.77 4.92 2.89
C ARG A 489 -2.47 4.22 2.49
N ILE A 490 -1.45 4.40 3.29
CA ILE A 490 -0.22 3.60 3.20
C ILE A 490 -0.32 2.51 4.26
N ASP A 491 -0.49 1.29 3.79
CA ASP A 491 -0.52 0.13 4.67
C ASP A 491 0.83 -0.06 5.34
N HIS A 492 0.81 -0.28 6.66
CA HIS A 492 1.99 -0.39 7.51
C HIS A 492 3.02 0.71 7.18
N VAL A 493 2.69 1.98 7.51
CA VAL A 493 3.52 3.15 7.14
C VAL A 493 4.95 3.07 7.68
N MET A 494 5.19 2.17 8.64
CA MET A 494 6.50 1.82 9.16
C MET A 494 7.49 1.38 8.06
N ARG A 495 6.97 0.87 6.92
CA ARG A 495 7.79 0.53 5.73
C ARG A 495 8.68 1.67 5.23
N LEU A 496 8.32 2.90 5.51
CA LEU A 496 9.12 4.08 5.16
C LEU A 496 10.27 4.34 6.14
N PHE A 497 10.27 3.68 7.29
CA PHE A 497 11.22 3.90 8.39
C PHE A 497 12.04 2.66 8.70
N ARG A 498 11.40 1.53 8.93
CA ARG A 498 12.01 0.23 9.19
C ARG A 498 11.02 -0.89 8.99
N LEU A 499 11.52 -2.07 8.66
CA LEU A 499 10.74 -3.31 8.56
C LEU A 499 11.40 -4.40 9.40
N PHE A 500 10.59 -5.31 9.92
CA PHE A 500 11.08 -6.48 10.62
C PHE A 500 11.37 -7.58 9.60
N TRP A 501 12.65 -7.97 9.46
CA TRP A 501 13.11 -8.97 8.50
C TRP A 501 13.33 -10.29 9.20
N ILE A 502 12.81 -11.35 8.63
CA ILE A 502 12.92 -12.73 9.10
C ILE A 502 13.77 -13.47 8.07
N PRO A 503 15.01 -13.91 8.41
CA PRO A 503 15.79 -14.75 7.51
C PRO A 503 15.06 -16.03 7.13
N ASP A 504 15.27 -16.55 5.90
CA ASP A 504 14.66 -17.79 5.48
C ASP A 504 15.13 -18.96 6.37
N GLY A 505 14.21 -19.85 6.71
CA GLY A 505 14.49 -21.03 7.54
C GLY A 505 14.45 -20.82 9.05
N VAL A 506 14.15 -19.61 9.53
CA VAL A 506 13.99 -19.35 10.97
C VAL A 506 12.61 -18.78 11.29
N ASP A 507 12.21 -18.86 12.55
CA ASP A 507 10.95 -18.32 13.05
C ASP A 507 10.99 -16.79 13.19
N ALA A 508 9.82 -16.16 13.20
CA ALA A 508 9.69 -14.71 13.33
C ALA A 508 10.37 -14.13 14.59
N ALA A 509 10.39 -14.89 15.70
CA ALA A 509 11.09 -14.50 16.93
C ALA A 509 12.61 -14.25 16.75
N GLN A 510 13.21 -14.74 15.67
CA GLN A 510 14.65 -14.64 15.38
C GLN A 510 14.96 -13.56 14.32
N GLY A 511 14.00 -12.75 13.96
CA GLY A 511 14.16 -11.64 13.03
C GLY A 511 14.84 -10.41 13.66
N ALA A 512 15.03 -9.38 12.84
CA ALA A 512 15.57 -8.10 13.25
C ALA A 512 14.93 -6.95 12.47
N TYR A 513 14.87 -5.76 13.07
CA TYR A 513 14.50 -4.55 12.34
C TYR A 513 15.65 -4.07 11.44
N VAL A 514 15.29 -3.71 10.22
CA VAL A 514 16.20 -3.08 9.25
C VAL A 514 15.62 -1.72 8.86
N ARG A 515 16.43 -0.68 9.05
CA ARG A 515 16.04 0.73 8.81
C ARG A 515 16.11 1.08 7.34
N GLU A 516 15.19 1.94 6.95
CA GLU A 516 15.14 2.55 5.64
C GLU A 516 15.70 3.99 5.65
N ARG A 517 15.94 4.55 4.47
CA ARG A 517 16.26 5.97 4.29
C ARG A 517 14.97 6.81 4.41
N SER A 518 14.40 6.85 5.60
CA SER A 518 13.06 7.37 5.87
C SER A 518 12.83 8.78 5.34
N GLN A 519 13.82 9.67 5.45
CA GLN A 519 13.69 11.05 4.99
C GLN A 519 13.48 11.12 3.47
N ASP A 520 14.14 10.28 2.69
CA ASP A 520 13.97 10.25 1.23
C ASP A 520 12.57 9.73 0.86
N PHE A 521 12.14 8.62 1.48
CA PHE A 521 10.83 8.02 1.19
C PHE A 521 9.66 8.93 1.60
N VAL A 522 9.70 9.52 2.79
CA VAL A 522 8.63 10.41 3.28
C VAL A 522 8.54 11.68 2.41
N ARG A 523 9.68 12.24 2.00
CA ARG A 523 9.72 13.41 1.11
C ARG A 523 9.18 13.10 -0.28
N ILE A 524 9.53 11.96 -0.86
CA ILE A 524 8.99 11.54 -2.18
C ILE A 524 7.49 11.28 -2.08
N LEU A 525 7.02 10.66 -0.99
CA LEU A 525 5.58 10.51 -0.72
C LEU A 525 4.88 11.87 -0.66
N ALA A 526 5.47 12.86 0.03
CA ALA A 526 4.93 14.21 0.10
C ALA A 526 4.88 14.89 -1.30
N LEU A 527 5.91 14.68 -2.13
CA LEU A 527 5.94 15.19 -3.51
C LEU A 527 4.80 14.62 -4.35
N GLU A 528 4.63 13.30 -4.34
CA GLU A 528 3.54 12.67 -5.12
C GLU A 528 2.15 13.03 -4.56
N SER A 529 2.02 13.19 -3.24
CA SER A 529 0.81 13.69 -2.61
C SER A 529 0.42 15.08 -3.11
N VAL A 530 1.37 16.03 -3.14
CA VAL A 530 1.13 17.40 -3.62
C VAL A 530 0.82 17.41 -5.12
N ARG A 531 1.55 16.66 -5.93
CA ARG A 531 1.37 16.59 -7.39
C ARG A 531 -0.01 16.05 -7.80
N ASN A 532 -0.53 15.11 -7.02
CA ASN A 532 -1.81 14.46 -7.28
C ASN A 532 -2.95 15.05 -6.43
N GLN A 533 -2.67 15.99 -5.52
CA GLN A 533 -3.64 16.56 -4.56
C GLN A 533 -4.36 15.50 -3.75
N VAL A 534 -3.59 14.58 -3.15
CA VAL A 534 -4.08 13.42 -2.41
C VAL A 534 -3.68 13.52 -0.94
N ILE A 535 -4.66 13.43 -0.03
CA ILE A 535 -4.43 13.32 1.41
C ILE A 535 -3.74 11.98 1.69
N VAL A 536 -2.70 11.98 2.52
CA VAL A 536 -2.02 10.74 2.92
C VAL A 536 -2.41 10.37 4.34
N VAL A 537 -2.82 9.11 4.52
CA VAL A 537 -3.07 8.50 5.82
C VAL A 537 -2.07 7.36 6.00
N GLY A 538 -1.22 7.46 7.01
CA GLY A 538 -0.30 6.38 7.37
C GLY A 538 -0.94 5.45 8.39
N GLU A 539 -1.01 4.16 8.08
CA GLU A 539 -1.42 3.17 9.08
C GLU A 539 -0.24 2.94 10.03
N ASP A 540 -0.35 3.51 11.23
CA ASP A 540 0.63 3.52 12.31
C ASP A 540 0.13 2.74 13.55
N LEU A 541 -0.58 1.63 13.32
CA LEU A 541 -1.05 0.75 14.38
C LEU A 541 0.10 -0.10 14.96
N GLY A 542 -0.06 -0.53 16.21
CA GLY A 542 0.92 -1.32 16.92
C GLY A 542 2.00 -0.49 17.63
N THR A 543 3.17 -1.10 17.85
CA THR A 543 4.29 -0.47 18.56
C THR A 543 5.07 0.45 17.64
N VAL A 544 4.75 1.74 17.69
CA VAL A 544 5.37 2.79 16.86
C VAL A 544 6.16 3.75 17.73
N GLU A 545 7.42 3.98 17.40
CA GLU A 545 8.26 4.95 18.09
C GLU A 545 7.68 6.36 18.02
N PRO A 546 7.72 7.15 19.11
CA PRO A 546 7.22 8.53 19.12
C PRO A 546 7.80 9.41 18.01
N SER A 547 9.09 9.28 17.73
CA SER A 547 9.82 10.01 16.66
C SER A 547 9.25 9.80 15.27
N ILE A 548 8.68 8.62 15.01
CA ILE A 548 8.03 8.30 13.73
C ILE A 548 6.71 9.06 13.62
N ARG A 549 5.88 9.01 14.67
CA ARG A 549 4.62 9.77 14.71
C ARG A 549 4.85 11.28 14.59
N GLU A 550 5.90 11.80 15.24
CA GLU A 550 6.31 13.20 15.11
C GLU A 550 6.72 13.54 13.67
N THR A 551 7.46 12.64 13.01
CA THR A 551 7.85 12.81 11.62
C THR A 551 6.63 12.80 10.69
N LEU A 552 5.72 11.84 10.85
CA LEU A 552 4.48 11.79 10.07
C LEU A 552 3.65 13.06 10.27
N ALA A 553 3.49 13.51 11.51
CA ALA A 553 2.76 14.74 11.84
C ALA A 553 3.40 15.98 11.20
N ARG A 554 4.73 16.10 11.25
CA ARG A 554 5.47 17.20 10.62
C ARG A 554 5.23 17.24 9.10
N PHE A 555 5.21 16.08 8.45
CA PHE A 555 4.94 15.99 7.02
C PHE A 555 3.45 16.07 6.65
N GLY A 556 2.55 16.26 7.61
CA GLY A 556 1.12 16.37 7.33
C GLY A 556 0.45 15.05 6.97
N ILE A 557 1.09 13.92 7.25
CA ILE A 557 0.53 12.58 7.07
C ILE A 557 -0.36 12.27 8.26
N LEU A 558 -1.62 11.90 7.99
CA LEU A 558 -2.59 11.60 9.04
C LEU A 558 -2.29 10.24 9.68
N SER A 559 -2.38 10.18 11.00
CA SER A 559 -2.29 8.95 11.77
C SER A 559 -3.59 8.14 11.67
N TYR A 560 -3.52 6.81 11.84
CA TYR A 560 -4.69 5.94 11.85
C TYR A 560 -5.05 5.55 13.28
N ARG A 561 -6.27 5.89 13.75
CA ARG A 561 -6.74 5.67 15.12
C ARG A 561 -7.94 4.74 15.14
N LEU A 562 -7.85 3.71 15.97
CA LEU A 562 -8.91 2.73 16.13
C LEU A 562 -9.52 2.77 17.52
N PHE A 563 -10.84 2.68 17.58
CA PHE A 563 -11.58 2.71 18.84
C PHE A 563 -11.03 1.69 19.84
N TYR A 564 -10.75 0.47 19.43
CA TYR A 564 -10.26 -0.60 20.31
C TYR A 564 -8.91 -0.32 20.98
N PHE A 565 -8.07 0.53 20.38
CA PHE A 565 -6.68 0.73 20.82
C PHE A 565 -6.43 2.04 21.55
N GLU A 566 -7.36 2.99 21.45
CA GLU A 566 -7.18 4.30 22.09
C GLU A 566 -7.54 4.23 23.57
N LYS A 567 -6.55 3.87 24.40
CA LYS A 567 -6.63 3.72 25.83
C LYS A 567 -5.61 4.60 26.55
N ASN A 568 -5.93 4.97 27.79
CA ASN A 568 -5.00 5.66 28.68
C ASN A 568 -4.07 4.65 29.39
N GLU A 569 -3.15 5.16 30.22
CA GLU A 569 -2.18 4.33 30.97
C GLU A 569 -2.84 3.36 31.97
N ARG A 570 -4.12 3.59 32.34
CA ARG A 570 -4.91 2.69 33.18
C ARG A 570 -5.66 1.62 32.41
N GLY A 571 -5.51 1.60 31.09
CA GLY A 571 -6.21 0.70 30.18
C GLY A 571 -7.71 1.00 30.05
N GLU A 572 -8.15 2.24 30.35
CA GLU A 572 -9.49 2.73 30.12
C GLU A 572 -9.57 3.39 28.74
N PHE A 573 -10.72 3.34 28.06
CA PHE A 573 -10.89 4.02 26.79
C PHE A 573 -10.74 5.54 26.95
N ARG A 574 -9.97 6.16 26.07
CA ARG A 574 -9.86 7.61 26.00
C ARG A 574 -11.23 8.21 25.67
N ARG A 575 -11.46 9.41 26.16
CA ARG A 575 -12.65 10.17 25.79
C ARG A 575 -12.55 10.61 24.32
N SER A 576 -13.68 10.85 23.69
CA SER A 576 -13.72 11.28 22.29
C SER A 576 -12.93 12.57 22.02
N ASP A 577 -12.91 13.51 22.98
CA ASP A 577 -12.18 14.79 22.88
C ASP A 577 -10.66 14.69 23.06
N GLU A 578 -10.14 13.54 23.47
CA GLU A 578 -8.70 13.26 23.65
C GLU A 578 -8.03 12.69 22.39
N TYR A 579 -8.78 12.45 21.33
CA TYR A 579 -8.23 11.94 20.08
C TYR A 579 -7.44 13.02 19.32
N PRO A 580 -6.36 12.67 18.61
CA PRO A 580 -5.57 13.64 17.88
C PRO A 580 -6.36 14.26 16.70
N LEU A 581 -6.13 15.55 16.45
CA LEU A 581 -6.72 16.26 15.33
C LEU A 581 -6.26 15.69 13.98
N GLN A 582 -4.94 15.54 13.80
CA GLN A 582 -4.32 15.08 12.55
C GLN A 582 -4.38 13.55 12.44
N ALA A 583 -5.59 13.04 12.31
CA ALA A 583 -5.84 11.60 12.24
C ALA A 583 -7.08 11.28 11.40
N LEU A 584 -7.12 10.03 10.96
CA LEU A 584 -8.33 9.31 10.61
C LEU A 584 -8.71 8.43 11.79
N VAL A 585 -9.97 8.51 12.23
CA VAL A 585 -10.53 7.62 13.23
C VAL A 585 -11.47 6.61 12.58
N SER A 586 -11.40 5.35 13.02
CA SER A 586 -12.29 4.28 12.55
C SER A 586 -12.73 3.39 13.72
N SER A 587 -13.81 2.66 13.53
CA SER A 587 -14.28 1.64 14.48
C SER A 587 -13.30 0.48 14.54
N THR A 588 -12.94 -0.06 13.37
CA THR A 588 -12.09 -1.25 13.22
C THR A 588 -11.38 -1.24 11.87
N THR A 589 -10.63 -2.30 11.56
CA THR A 589 -10.08 -2.62 10.24
C THR A 589 -10.60 -3.98 9.77
N HIS A 590 -10.22 -4.36 8.55
CA HIS A 590 -10.53 -5.69 7.98
C HIS A 590 -9.92 -6.85 8.80
N ASP A 591 -8.87 -6.62 9.59
CA ASP A 591 -8.13 -7.63 10.38
C ASP A 591 -8.66 -7.81 11.80
N LEU A 592 -9.53 -6.93 12.23
CA LEU A 592 -10.08 -6.90 13.58
C LEU A 592 -11.54 -7.34 13.58
N PRO A 593 -12.07 -7.76 14.74
CA PRO A 593 -13.48 -8.04 14.85
C PRO A 593 -14.30 -6.79 14.53
N THR A 594 -15.39 -6.99 13.81
CA THR A 594 -16.41 -5.94 13.63
C THR A 594 -17.00 -5.56 14.98
N LEU A 595 -17.66 -4.41 15.09
CA LEU A 595 -18.34 -4.00 16.34
C LEU A 595 -19.32 -5.07 16.83
N ALA A 596 -20.12 -5.64 15.93
CA ALA A 596 -21.05 -6.70 16.28
C ALA A 596 -20.32 -8.00 16.64
N GLY A 597 -19.29 -8.36 15.89
CA GLY A 597 -18.45 -9.53 16.15
C GLY A 597 -17.69 -9.45 17.46
N PHE A 598 -17.14 -8.27 17.78
CA PHE A 598 -16.49 -7.99 19.06
C PHE A 598 -17.45 -8.22 20.22
N TRP A 599 -18.68 -7.75 20.09
CA TRP A 599 -19.70 -7.84 21.16
C TRP A 599 -20.07 -9.29 21.49
N VAL A 600 -20.20 -10.15 20.48
CA VAL A 600 -20.57 -11.57 20.65
C VAL A 600 -19.37 -12.53 20.73
N GLY A 601 -18.13 -12.04 20.51
CA GLY A 601 -16.91 -12.86 20.51
C GLY A 601 -16.75 -13.72 19.26
N ALA A 602 -17.31 -13.29 18.11
CA ALA A 602 -17.28 -14.06 16.87
C ALA A 602 -15.84 -14.32 16.35
N ASP A 603 -14.94 -13.37 16.56
CA ASP A 603 -13.51 -13.48 16.25
C ASP A 603 -12.81 -14.56 17.11
N ILE A 604 -13.14 -14.64 18.39
CA ILE A 604 -12.60 -15.64 19.32
C ILE A 604 -13.03 -17.04 18.86
N GLU A 605 -14.31 -17.21 18.53
CA GLU A 605 -14.82 -18.47 18.00
C GLU A 605 -14.21 -18.82 16.64
N ALA A 606 -14.01 -17.83 15.76
CA ALA A 606 -13.36 -18.03 14.48
C ALA A 606 -11.90 -18.48 14.64
N ARG A 607 -11.14 -17.86 15.57
CA ARG A 607 -9.75 -18.25 15.90
C ARG A 607 -9.68 -19.66 16.46
N ARG A 608 -10.63 -20.03 17.33
CA ARG A 608 -10.75 -21.40 17.86
C ARG A 608 -11.07 -22.40 16.75
N GLY A 609 -12.06 -22.07 15.88
CA GLY A 609 -12.43 -22.90 14.74
C GLY A 609 -11.31 -23.10 13.72
N ALA A 610 -10.47 -22.09 13.53
CA ALA A 610 -9.28 -22.15 12.68
C ALA A 610 -8.06 -22.83 13.34
N ASN A 611 -8.17 -23.33 14.58
CA ASN A 611 -7.09 -23.90 15.38
C ASN A 611 -5.90 -22.94 15.64
N ILE A 612 -6.16 -21.64 15.68
CA ILE A 612 -5.17 -20.61 16.03
C ILE A 612 -4.99 -20.53 17.54
N ILE A 613 -6.07 -20.75 18.31
CA ILE A 613 -6.07 -20.78 19.77
C ILE A 613 -6.70 -22.08 20.28
N ASP A 614 -6.33 -22.49 21.48
CA ASP A 614 -6.92 -23.62 22.20
C ASP A 614 -8.13 -23.20 23.07
N ASP A 615 -8.77 -24.18 23.74
CA ASP A 615 -9.94 -23.94 24.58
C ASP A 615 -9.61 -23.16 25.88
N ALA A 616 -8.36 -23.22 26.35
CA ALA A 616 -7.93 -22.45 27.52
C ALA A 616 -7.79 -20.97 27.16
N THR A 617 -7.08 -20.67 26.09
CA THR A 617 -6.90 -19.32 25.55
C THR A 617 -8.25 -18.72 25.13
N ARG A 618 -9.15 -19.52 24.53
CA ARG A 618 -10.51 -19.09 24.20
C ARG A 618 -11.26 -18.57 25.44
N ARG A 619 -11.24 -19.31 26.56
CA ARG A 619 -11.91 -18.87 27.79
C ARG A 619 -11.32 -17.59 28.34
N GLU A 620 -9.98 -17.50 28.40
CA GLU A 620 -9.29 -16.29 28.84
C GLU A 620 -9.63 -15.07 27.98
N GLN A 621 -9.67 -15.24 26.64
CA GLN A 621 -10.04 -14.16 25.74
C GLN A 621 -11.50 -13.72 25.91
N PHE A 622 -12.43 -14.61 26.20
CA PHE A 622 -13.80 -14.22 26.52
C PHE A 622 -13.89 -13.45 27.85
N GLU A 623 -13.18 -13.86 28.88
CA GLU A 623 -13.13 -13.13 30.16
C GLU A 623 -12.51 -11.73 29.97
N HIS A 624 -11.45 -11.62 29.17
CA HIS A 624 -10.86 -10.33 28.81
C HIS A 624 -11.87 -9.46 28.03
N ARG A 625 -12.58 -10.05 27.06
CA ARG A 625 -13.58 -9.38 26.23
C ARG A 625 -14.72 -8.78 27.08
N GLU A 626 -15.20 -9.49 28.10
CA GLU A 626 -16.23 -8.97 29.01
C GLU A 626 -15.74 -7.74 29.78
N ARG A 627 -14.49 -7.72 30.24
CA ARG A 627 -13.88 -6.55 30.86
C ARG A 627 -13.78 -5.36 29.90
N GLU A 628 -13.38 -5.62 28.67
CA GLU A 628 -13.28 -4.57 27.64
C GLU A 628 -14.65 -4.00 27.24
N LYS A 629 -15.67 -4.83 27.11
CA LYS A 629 -17.04 -4.40 26.87
C LYS A 629 -17.54 -3.49 28.01
N GLN A 630 -17.21 -3.83 29.26
CA GLN A 630 -17.58 -3.01 30.40
C GLN A 630 -16.92 -1.62 30.35
N LYS A 631 -15.62 -1.56 30.07
CA LYS A 631 -14.90 -0.28 29.93
C LYS A 631 -15.46 0.58 28.78
N MET A 632 -15.83 -0.07 27.66
CA MET A 632 -16.47 0.61 26.54
C MET A 632 -17.83 1.18 26.94
N LEU A 633 -18.63 0.41 27.66
CA LEU A 633 -19.92 0.85 28.16
C LEU A 633 -19.77 2.04 29.16
N ASP A 634 -18.77 1.98 30.04
CA ASP A 634 -18.50 3.01 31.03
C ASP A 634 -18.20 4.37 30.38
N VAL A 635 -17.33 4.40 29.33
CA VAL A 635 -17.01 5.65 28.63
C VAL A 635 -18.24 6.21 27.87
N LEU A 636 -19.08 5.34 27.29
CA LEU A 636 -20.30 5.76 26.60
C LEU A 636 -21.32 6.40 27.57
N PHE A 637 -21.50 5.85 28.78
CA PHE A 637 -22.32 6.46 29.84
C PHE A 637 -21.70 7.75 30.37
N GLN A 638 -20.38 7.78 30.57
CA GLN A 638 -19.68 8.99 31.03
C GLN A 638 -19.86 10.17 30.06
N LEU A 639 -19.96 9.90 28.76
CA LEU A 639 -20.17 10.91 27.73
C LEU A 639 -21.65 11.18 27.43
N HIS A 640 -22.58 10.60 28.21
CA HIS A 640 -24.03 10.72 28.01
C HIS A 640 -24.52 10.31 26.62
N LEU A 641 -23.82 9.36 25.98
CA LEU A 641 -24.20 8.80 24.67
C LEU A 641 -25.26 7.69 24.80
N LEU A 642 -25.44 7.15 26.01
CA LEU A 642 -26.46 6.17 26.33
C LEU A 642 -27.49 6.76 27.33
N PRO A 643 -28.79 6.45 27.17
CA PRO A 643 -29.80 6.81 28.13
C PRO A 643 -29.52 6.22 29.50
N GLU A 644 -29.75 7.02 30.57
CA GLU A 644 -29.56 6.61 31.95
C GLU A 644 -30.43 5.40 32.38
N SER A 645 -31.53 5.15 31.66
CA SER A 645 -32.44 4.02 31.89
C SER A 645 -31.90 2.67 31.44
N LEU A 646 -30.81 2.64 30.67
CA LEU A 646 -30.20 1.40 30.16
C LEU A 646 -29.31 0.74 31.23
N PRO A 647 -29.16 -0.59 31.19
CA PRO A 647 -28.26 -1.33 32.09
C PRO A 647 -26.81 -0.85 31.98
N ARG A 648 -26.16 -0.63 33.14
CA ARG A 648 -24.74 -0.22 33.17
C ARG A 648 -23.75 -1.39 33.25
N VAL A 649 -24.22 -2.63 33.07
CA VAL A 649 -23.43 -3.84 33.16
C VAL A 649 -23.38 -4.50 31.79
N ALA A 650 -22.19 -4.74 31.25
CA ALA A 650 -21.99 -5.29 29.90
C ALA A 650 -22.67 -6.64 29.68
N GLY A 651 -22.70 -7.52 30.69
CA GLY A 651 -23.37 -8.82 30.64
C GLY A 651 -24.91 -8.75 30.45
N ALA A 652 -25.52 -7.60 30.56
CA ALA A 652 -26.94 -7.39 30.26
C ALA A 652 -27.21 -7.32 28.73
N TYR A 653 -26.16 -7.18 27.89
CA TYR A 653 -26.26 -7.02 26.45
C TYR A 653 -25.70 -8.25 25.75
N LEU A 654 -26.58 -9.15 25.31
CA LEU A 654 -26.17 -10.39 24.62
C LEU A 654 -25.67 -10.15 23.20
N GLU A 655 -26.04 -9.02 22.60
CA GLU A 655 -25.63 -8.59 21.27
C GLU A 655 -25.40 -7.06 21.23
N LEU A 656 -24.80 -6.57 20.14
CA LEU A 656 -24.69 -5.13 19.89
C LEU A 656 -26.10 -4.58 19.59
N THR A 657 -26.73 -3.94 20.58
CA THR A 657 -28.07 -3.35 20.39
C THR A 657 -28.01 -2.11 19.49
N GLY A 658 -29.18 -1.63 19.05
CA GLY A 658 -29.26 -0.40 18.25
C GLY A 658 -28.73 0.83 19.00
N GLU A 659 -29.02 0.93 20.31
CA GLU A 659 -28.59 2.01 21.19
C GLU A 659 -27.05 2.00 21.35
N LEU A 660 -26.45 0.84 21.61
CA LEU A 660 -24.99 0.70 21.72
C LEU A 660 -24.31 1.04 20.40
N HIS A 661 -24.82 0.53 19.29
CA HIS A 661 -24.31 0.83 17.96
C HIS A 661 -24.35 2.32 17.65
N ASN A 662 -25.51 2.96 17.89
CA ASN A 662 -25.67 4.40 17.73
C ASN A 662 -24.71 5.20 18.63
N ALA A 663 -24.51 4.78 19.88
CA ALA A 663 -23.61 5.44 20.83
C ALA A 663 -22.14 5.34 20.39
N ILE A 664 -21.68 4.18 19.90
CA ILE A 664 -20.31 3.98 19.41
C ILE A 664 -20.06 4.82 18.16
N VAL A 665 -20.97 4.81 17.19
CA VAL A 665 -20.86 5.66 15.98
C VAL A 665 -20.85 7.14 16.38
N GLY A 666 -21.67 7.54 17.34
CA GLY A 666 -21.71 8.89 17.89
C GLY A 666 -20.40 9.28 18.57
N PHE A 667 -19.84 8.39 19.37
CA PHE A 667 -18.54 8.58 20.02
C PHE A 667 -17.46 8.91 18.98
N LEU A 668 -17.35 8.09 17.94
CA LEU A 668 -16.37 8.28 16.85
C LEU A 668 -16.60 9.57 16.07
N ALA A 669 -17.86 9.89 15.79
CA ALA A 669 -18.23 11.11 15.08
C ALA A 669 -17.85 12.38 15.86
N MET A 670 -17.90 12.34 17.19
CA MET A 670 -17.58 13.48 18.07
C MET A 670 -16.08 13.72 18.26
N THR A 671 -15.21 12.81 17.85
CA THR A 671 -13.75 13.02 17.94
C THR A 671 -13.30 14.26 17.16
N PRO A 672 -12.22 14.95 17.56
CA PRO A 672 -11.68 16.07 16.82
C PRO A 672 -10.94 15.68 15.54
N SER A 673 -10.69 14.39 15.32
CA SER A 673 -9.93 13.87 14.19
C SER A 673 -10.48 14.33 12.84
N GLN A 674 -9.60 14.71 11.92
CA GLN A 674 -9.98 15.29 10.62
C GLN A 674 -10.83 14.36 9.76
N LEU A 675 -10.54 13.05 9.76
CA LEU A 675 -11.30 12.05 9.01
C LEU A 675 -11.97 11.04 9.93
N LEU A 676 -13.19 10.63 9.57
CA LEU A 676 -13.92 9.51 10.17
C LEU A 676 -14.26 8.51 9.06
N ALA A 677 -13.84 7.26 9.20
CA ALA A 677 -14.26 6.16 8.35
C ALA A 677 -15.03 5.11 9.17
N ILE A 678 -16.21 4.71 8.72
CA ILE A 678 -16.94 3.57 9.28
C ILE A 678 -16.92 2.46 8.24
N ASN A 679 -16.55 1.26 8.65
CA ASN A 679 -16.57 0.10 7.76
C ASN A 679 -18.03 -0.30 7.44
N GLN A 680 -18.26 -0.78 6.24
CA GLN A 680 -19.59 -1.25 5.81
C GLN A 680 -20.15 -2.34 6.73
N GLU A 681 -19.28 -3.21 7.25
CA GLU A 681 -19.61 -4.28 8.19
C GLU A 681 -20.11 -3.68 9.51
N ASP A 682 -19.40 -2.70 10.03
CA ASP A 682 -19.76 -2.04 11.28
C ASP A 682 -21.04 -1.23 11.13
N LEU A 683 -21.20 -0.53 9.99
CA LEU A 683 -22.44 0.23 9.73
C LEU A 683 -23.66 -0.67 9.73
N THR A 684 -23.56 -1.89 9.19
CA THR A 684 -24.68 -2.83 9.01
C THR A 684 -24.78 -3.91 10.08
N LYS A 685 -23.93 -3.81 11.12
CA LYS A 685 -23.84 -4.79 12.22
C LYS A 685 -23.55 -6.22 11.71
N GLU A 686 -22.67 -6.37 10.72
CA GLU A 686 -22.19 -7.68 10.30
C GLU A 686 -21.26 -8.26 11.38
N PRO A 687 -21.50 -9.47 11.91
CA PRO A 687 -20.66 -10.02 12.99
C PRO A 687 -19.34 -10.61 12.51
N HIS A 688 -19.17 -10.84 11.22
CA HIS A 688 -17.99 -11.51 10.68
C HIS A 688 -17.05 -10.52 10.00
N GLN A 689 -15.78 -10.57 10.37
CA GLN A 689 -14.71 -9.77 9.76
C GLN A 689 -14.28 -10.31 8.39
N GLN A 690 -13.63 -9.48 7.59
CA GLN A 690 -13.18 -9.84 6.25
C GLN A 690 -11.94 -10.71 6.25
N ASN A 691 -11.04 -10.51 7.19
CA ASN A 691 -9.82 -11.28 7.35
C ASN A 691 -9.65 -11.76 8.79
N LEU A 692 -9.17 -13.00 8.96
CA LEU A 692 -8.77 -13.56 10.25
C LEU A 692 -7.24 -13.78 10.21
N PRO A 693 -6.45 -12.89 10.82
CA PRO A 693 -5.00 -13.01 10.86
C PRO A 693 -4.54 -14.37 11.38
N GLY A 694 -3.50 -14.94 10.76
CA GLY A 694 -2.99 -16.27 11.09
C GLY A 694 -3.77 -17.43 10.45
N SER A 695 -4.80 -17.15 9.64
CA SER A 695 -5.51 -18.16 8.86
C SER A 695 -5.28 -17.97 7.35
N THR A 696 -5.45 -19.03 6.57
CA THR A 696 -5.49 -18.98 5.10
C THR A 696 -6.84 -19.49 4.61
N TRP A 697 -7.00 -20.81 4.45
CA TRP A 697 -8.22 -21.43 3.97
C TRP A 697 -9.17 -21.89 5.09
N GLN A 698 -8.73 -21.80 6.35
CA GLN A 698 -9.51 -22.17 7.53
C GLN A 698 -10.67 -21.19 7.80
N TYR A 699 -10.55 -19.97 7.30
CA TYR A 699 -11.55 -18.91 7.35
C TYR A 699 -11.78 -18.36 5.95
N PRO A 700 -13.00 -17.91 5.60
CA PRO A 700 -13.29 -17.39 4.25
C PRO A 700 -12.75 -15.96 4.06
N ASN A 701 -11.43 -15.81 4.24
CA ASN A 701 -10.75 -14.52 4.10
C ASN A 701 -11.02 -13.87 2.75
N TRP A 702 -11.25 -12.57 2.75
CA TRP A 702 -11.37 -11.71 1.57
C TRP A 702 -12.44 -12.14 0.57
N GLY A 703 -13.40 -12.95 1.01
CA GLY A 703 -14.45 -13.46 0.13
C GLY A 703 -15.87 -13.05 0.54
N ARG A 704 -16.05 -12.55 1.76
CA ARG A 704 -17.38 -12.26 2.29
C ARG A 704 -18.04 -11.09 1.56
N LYS A 705 -19.26 -11.30 1.10
CA LYS A 705 -20.08 -10.25 0.49
C LYS A 705 -20.81 -9.44 1.56
N MET A 706 -21.16 -8.21 1.21
CA MET A 706 -21.98 -7.34 2.05
C MET A 706 -23.27 -8.05 2.48
N ARG A 707 -23.73 -7.75 3.67
CA ARG A 707 -24.98 -8.29 4.22
C ARG A 707 -26.20 -7.90 3.38
N PHE A 708 -26.24 -6.65 2.93
CA PHE A 708 -27.32 -6.08 2.14
C PHE A 708 -26.85 -5.67 0.75
N THR A 709 -27.76 -5.59 -0.21
CA THR A 709 -27.46 -4.97 -1.51
C THR A 709 -27.50 -3.44 -1.38
N ILE A 710 -26.90 -2.74 -2.35
CA ILE A 710 -26.94 -1.26 -2.37
C ILE A 710 -28.38 -0.77 -2.47
N GLU A 711 -29.22 -1.45 -3.26
CA GLU A 711 -30.63 -1.11 -3.45
C GLU A 711 -31.40 -1.24 -2.11
N GLN A 712 -31.10 -2.26 -1.31
CA GLN A 712 -31.66 -2.41 0.03
C GLN A 712 -31.21 -1.25 0.96
N LEU A 713 -29.93 -0.91 0.98
CA LEU A 713 -29.43 0.21 1.82
C LEU A 713 -30.07 1.55 1.46
N CYS A 714 -30.48 1.75 0.20
CA CYS A 714 -31.13 2.95 -0.27
C CYS A 714 -32.66 2.95 -0.04
N GLY A 715 -33.33 1.81 -0.28
CA GLY A 715 -34.79 1.74 -0.42
C GLY A 715 -35.55 0.95 0.63
N ASP A 716 -34.91 -0.01 1.31
CA ASP A 716 -35.56 -0.85 2.29
C ASP A 716 -35.72 -0.12 3.64
N PRO A 717 -36.93 0.01 4.20
CA PRO A 717 -37.17 0.70 5.47
C PRO A 717 -36.36 0.17 6.67
N GLU A 718 -36.10 -1.15 6.73
CA GLU A 718 -35.36 -1.76 7.84
C GLU A 718 -33.87 -1.41 7.79
N THR A 719 -33.27 -1.45 6.60
CA THR A 719 -31.82 -1.19 6.43
C THR A 719 -31.49 0.30 6.32
N ARG A 720 -32.44 1.12 5.85
CA ARG A 720 -32.30 2.58 5.77
C ARG A 720 -32.04 3.22 7.12
N GLY A 721 -32.45 2.58 8.21
CA GLY A 721 -32.17 3.03 9.58
C GLY A 721 -30.67 3.22 9.84
N TYR A 722 -29.79 2.39 9.29
CA TYR A 722 -28.33 2.52 9.41
C TYR A 722 -27.82 3.76 8.69
N THR A 723 -28.31 4.01 7.48
CA THR A 723 -27.98 5.20 6.68
C THR A 723 -28.40 6.48 7.39
N VAL A 724 -29.62 6.52 7.91
CA VAL A 724 -30.16 7.68 8.64
C VAL A 724 -29.36 7.95 9.91
N MET A 725 -29.07 6.92 10.70
CA MET A 725 -28.31 7.04 11.94
C MET A 725 -26.92 7.66 11.68
N PHE A 726 -26.19 7.16 10.67
CA PHE A 726 -24.85 7.67 10.37
C PHE A 726 -24.91 9.11 9.81
N ARG A 727 -25.86 9.40 8.93
CA ARG A 727 -26.10 10.76 8.42
C ARG A 727 -26.34 11.75 9.54
N ASP A 728 -27.19 11.41 10.50
CA ASP A 728 -27.53 12.29 11.64
C ASP A 728 -26.30 12.61 12.49
N TRP A 729 -25.41 11.62 12.70
CA TRP A 729 -24.13 11.85 13.39
C TRP A 729 -23.15 12.68 12.59
N ILE A 730 -23.05 12.49 11.27
CA ILE A 730 -22.23 13.31 10.38
C ILE A 730 -22.69 14.79 10.48
N GLU A 731 -24.00 15.04 10.47
CA GLU A 731 -24.55 16.38 10.56
C GLU A 731 -24.28 17.01 11.94
N ARG A 732 -24.61 16.34 13.02
CA ARG A 732 -24.41 16.80 14.39
C ARG A 732 -22.95 17.09 14.74
N SER A 733 -22.03 16.28 14.20
CA SER A 733 -20.59 16.44 14.43
C SER A 733 -19.92 17.46 13.51
N GLY A 734 -20.64 18.07 12.57
CA GLY A 734 -20.07 19.01 11.60
C GLY A 734 -19.16 18.38 10.53
N ARG A 735 -19.34 17.06 10.27
CA ARG A 735 -18.59 16.31 9.26
C ARG A 735 -19.33 16.18 7.92
N LYS A 736 -20.51 16.78 7.84
CA LYS A 736 -21.31 16.77 6.61
C LYS A 736 -20.50 17.37 5.46
N ASN A 737 -20.53 16.72 4.33
CA ASN A 737 -19.92 17.20 3.10
C ASN A 737 -20.46 18.59 2.77
N GLN A 738 -19.59 19.59 2.84
CA GLN A 738 -19.98 20.96 2.54
C GLN A 738 -20.12 21.12 1.03
N ARG A 739 -21.34 21.34 0.60
CA ARG A 739 -21.61 21.69 -0.80
C ARG A 739 -21.07 23.10 -1.05
N TYR A 740 -20.00 23.21 -1.83
CA TYR A 740 -19.51 24.50 -2.33
C TYR A 740 -20.42 25.05 -3.41
#